data_8e5021bcd5a2baba9496d86f83bac579
#
_entry.id   8e5021bcd5a2baba9496d86f83bac579
#
_cell.length_a   1.000
_cell.length_b   1.000
_cell.length_c   1.000
_cell.angle_alpha   90.00
_cell.angle_beta   90.00
_cell.angle_gamma   90.00
#
_symmetry.space_group_name_H-M   'P 1'
#
loop_
_entity.id
_entity.type
_entity.pdbx_description
1 polymer ?
#
loop_
_entity_poly.entity_id
_entity_poly.type
_entity_poly.pdbx_seq_one_letter_code
_entity_poly.pdbx_strand_id
1 'polypeptide(L)'
;MTEPTDPPVDPQPAQPGDGTTAETAGASCWGVKQKFSQSATGVYWLRTSTLVAPEKFTCDMTTDGGGWALIGVGREGWNWSPAAQGNVARLLTDPNGQASMAPVHLSADKVNGLLDGGAASQLPDGIRLRRSANAAGTSWQEVRWNLANAEPWSWHFSAGKPLAKMTVNGTGYTSAGTTRDTKGNDAVTNLPNAGTGVDGLNRVFTHRNWKVTARGNRAGFAMGAITSSTSGNWYAPDGTNPIPLTQVWVRPRIMDSVAAALPSEGSTPRQVPWVPSDLSQDLAWGVDGPPDWTDSISGADPALAYVMAMQEAGGRMFVGGSFTKVINNAGGSVDHKFLTAFDVNTGEWISSCTPILDGRVWDMEVSSDGQLIIAGDFTNVNGDTAVAGLAKLNPNTCALDPSFQVRVTRSGGRGMVRGISLLGDRLFIGGAFNQVTPHGAPLTGVSNAAEVNAMTGQLGTWRPIVNGLVMDIDASERGDRVYLAGWFTTINGIAGEPYATRISDGAPLTNFHWLLTAPGIGGPWSQTVKEVGDQVYVGGRQHVIASYNRDSAAQTSSHISVPGGDFQAAEAAFGYLFGACHCGGDTGVNLSGRTRWYGNIADMTWGATRSDRIQQVGLYDAATGAYLDWWLPSIASATGDGPWVITKDHNECVWQGGDTKRDAYSGNAAKDFAGGFTKYCSAVDRSVPTAPAQHAASLRPDGTVGVTWGQASDPSNDLRYLVLRDGNAVGFSWGTSYVDTNVPVGNHQYAVAAIDGTGNIGPSTEPTNFNVTT
;
A
#
# COMPACT_ATOMS: atom_id res chain seq x y z
N MET A 1 -37.23 -0.21 57.38
CA MET A 1 -36.06 0.68 57.46
C MET A 1 -35.55 0.78 56.05
N THR A 2 -35.86 1.89 55.40
CA THR A 2 -35.37 2.22 54.05
C THR A 2 -33.98 2.79 54.26
N GLU A 3 -32.98 2.21 53.55
CA GLU A 3 -31.62 2.76 53.47
C GLU A 3 -31.67 4.18 52.92
N PRO A 4 -30.86 5.10 53.42
CA PRO A 4 -30.77 6.44 52.90
C PRO A 4 -30.07 6.34 51.53
N THR A 5 -30.75 6.76 50.47
CA THR A 5 -30.13 7.03 49.19
C THR A 5 -29.20 8.21 49.34
N ASP A 6 -27.91 7.99 49.06
CA ASP A 6 -26.94 9.08 48.96
C ASP A 6 -27.44 10.14 47.97
N PRO A 7 -27.31 11.42 48.28
CA PRO A 7 -27.68 12.48 47.36
C PRO A 7 -26.82 12.36 46.08
N PRO A 8 -27.36 12.68 44.89
CA PRO A 8 -26.59 12.68 43.67
C PRO A 8 -25.38 13.61 43.86
N VAL A 9 -24.18 13.04 43.65
CA VAL A 9 -22.94 13.81 43.67
C VAL A 9 -23.03 14.82 42.54
N ASP A 10 -23.04 16.10 42.90
CA ASP A 10 -22.97 17.20 41.95
C ASP A 10 -21.76 16.98 41.03
N PRO A 11 -21.89 17.10 39.72
CA PRO A 11 -20.77 16.90 38.83
C PRO A 11 -19.67 17.92 39.20
N GLN A 12 -18.51 17.39 39.55
CA GLN A 12 -17.36 18.22 39.90
C GLN A 12 -17.02 19.13 38.67
N PRO A 13 -16.76 20.43 38.89
CA PRO A 13 -16.41 21.31 37.79
C PRO A 13 -15.21 20.79 37.01
N ALA A 14 -15.26 20.89 35.68
CA ALA A 14 -14.21 20.44 34.78
C ALA A 14 -12.86 21.06 35.18
N GLN A 15 -11.82 20.20 35.22
CA GLN A 15 -10.48 20.61 35.64
C GLN A 15 -9.47 20.34 34.56
N PRO A 16 -8.45 21.20 34.35
CA PRO A 16 -7.45 21.00 33.30
C PRO A 16 -6.85 19.59 33.30
N GLY A 17 -6.99 18.88 32.16
CA GLY A 17 -6.47 17.54 31.98
C GLY A 17 -7.37 16.41 32.50
N ASP A 18 -8.63 16.70 32.93
CA ASP A 18 -9.58 15.68 33.36
C ASP A 18 -10.24 14.93 32.18
N GLY A 19 -10.12 15.46 30.98
CA GLY A 19 -10.65 14.87 29.77
C GLY A 19 -12.17 14.86 29.66
N THR A 20 -12.89 15.62 30.50
CA THR A 20 -14.35 15.67 30.46
C THR A 20 -14.88 16.57 29.36
N THR A 21 -14.10 17.56 28.93
CA THR A 21 -14.38 18.45 27.80
C THR A 21 -13.18 18.54 26.86
N ALA A 22 -13.37 19.13 25.70
CA ALA A 22 -12.27 19.36 24.75
C ALA A 22 -11.21 20.31 25.30
N GLU A 23 -11.66 21.32 26.08
CA GLU A 23 -10.76 22.31 26.75
C GLU A 23 -9.92 21.68 27.84
N THR A 24 -10.49 20.73 28.52
CA THR A 24 -9.82 20.02 29.64
C THR A 24 -9.26 18.68 29.20
N ALA A 25 -9.02 18.51 27.88
CA ALA A 25 -8.49 17.28 27.32
C ALA A 25 -7.23 16.82 28.05
N GLY A 26 -7.20 15.53 28.38
CA GLY A 26 -6.03 14.90 28.98
C GLY A 26 -4.99 14.53 27.92
N ALA A 27 -3.73 14.35 28.31
CA ALA A 27 -2.69 13.91 27.39
C ALA A 27 -2.84 12.43 27.00
N SER A 28 -3.39 11.61 27.88
CA SER A 28 -3.70 10.19 27.64
C SER A 28 -4.74 9.71 28.67
N CYS A 29 -5.38 8.55 28.40
CA CYS A 29 -6.25 7.91 29.40
C CYS A 29 -5.49 7.66 30.73
N TRP A 30 -4.20 7.28 30.62
CA TRP A 30 -3.36 7.07 31.80
C TRP A 30 -3.09 8.38 32.53
N GLY A 31 -2.78 9.47 31.85
CA GLY A 31 -2.58 10.80 32.42
C GLY A 31 -3.81 11.29 33.15
N VAL A 32 -5.00 11.12 32.55
CA VAL A 32 -6.27 11.41 33.22
C VAL A 32 -6.41 10.60 34.53
N LYS A 33 -6.19 9.29 34.46
CA LYS A 33 -6.32 8.41 35.63
C LYS A 33 -5.33 8.73 36.75
N GLN A 34 -4.11 9.13 36.39
CA GLN A 34 -3.10 9.52 37.42
C GLN A 34 -3.45 10.85 38.09
N LYS A 35 -3.95 11.82 37.35
CA LYS A 35 -4.35 13.11 37.90
C LYS A 35 -5.69 13.05 38.69
N PHE A 36 -6.60 12.23 38.18
CA PHE A 36 -7.96 12.09 38.69
C PHE A 36 -8.25 10.62 39.01
N SER A 37 -7.81 10.15 40.16
CA SER A 37 -7.83 8.72 40.53
C SER A 37 -9.23 8.10 40.56
N GLN A 38 -10.27 8.91 40.74
CA GLN A 38 -11.68 8.48 40.76
C GLN A 38 -12.31 8.40 39.37
N SER A 39 -11.58 8.74 38.28
CA SER A 39 -12.11 8.67 36.94
C SER A 39 -12.63 7.27 36.62
N ALA A 40 -13.88 7.20 36.17
CA ALA A 40 -14.56 5.95 35.79
C ALA A 40 -14.26 5.57 34.32
N THR A 41 -14.40 4.30 33.99
CA THR A 41 -14.35 3.86 32.59
C THR A 41 -15.41 4.57 31.74
N GLY A 42 -15.02 5.17 30.65
CA GLY A 42 -15.89 5.99 29.81
C GLY A 42 -15.17 6.63 28.64
N VAL A 43 -15.82 7.60 28.03
CA VAL A 43 -15.29 8.38 26.91
C VAL A 43 -14.65 9.66 27.43
N TYR A 44 -13.41 9.91 27.03
CA TYR A 44 -12.63 11.06 27.43
C TYR A 44 -12.10 11.81 26.23
N TRP A 45 -11.95 13.12 26.36
CA TRP A 45 -11.24 13.94 25.42
C TRP A 45 -9.72 13.84 25.68
N LEU A 46 -8.97 13.50 24.66
CA LEU A 46 -7.51 13.43 24.72
C LEU A 46 -6.89 14.33 23.67
N ARG A 47 -5.74 14.92 24.01
CA ARG A 47 -4.93 15.75 23.10
C ARG A 47 -3.46 15.53 23.39
N THR A 48 -2.69 15.19 22.35
CA THR A 48 -1.23 15.11 22.39
C THR A 48 -0.62 16.19 21.50
N SER A 49 0.70 16.32 21.47
CA SER A 49 1.37 17.25 20.57
C SER A 49 1.21 16.87 19.09
N THR A 50 0.93 15.59 18.82
CA THR A 50 0.78 15.04 17.47
C THR A 50 -0.68 14.82 17.05
N LEU A 51 -1.63 14.88 17.96
CA LEU A 51 -3.05 15.00 17.62
C LEU A 51 -3.36 16.46 17.28
N VAL A 52 -3.95 16.68 16.10
CA VAL A 52 -4.22 18.03 15.60
C VAL A 52 -5.18 18.80 16.51
N ALA A 53 -6.17 18.11 17.09
CA ALA A 53 -7.14 18.67 18.01
C ALA A 53 -7.52 17.68 19.11
N PRO A 54 -8.21 18.13 20.19
CA PRO A 54 -8.81 17.21 21.14
C PRO A 54 -9.78 16.26 20.46
N GLU A 55 -9.67 14.98 20.77
CA GLU A 55 -10.54 13.94 20.24
C GLU A 55 -11.03 13.00 21.33
N LYS A 56 -12.17 12.36 21.07
CA LYS A 56 -12.78 11.42 22.02
C LYS A 56 -12.22 10.02 21.85
N PHE A 57 -11.91 9.38 22.98
CA PHE A 57 -11.49 7.98 23.04
C PHE A 57 -12.17 7.27 24.20
N THR A 58 -12.47 5.99 24.01
CA THR A 58 -12.93 5.15 25.13
C THR A 58 -11.73 4.74 25.96
N CYS A 59 -11.80 5.07 27.26
CA CYS A 59 -10.78 4.77 28.25
C CYS A 59 -11.30 3.71 29.24
N ASP A 60 -10.54 2.61 29.43
CA ASP A 60 -10.71 1.68 30.53
C ASP A 60 -9.92 2.22 31.75
N MET A 61 -10.63 2.73 32.75
CA MET A 61 -10.03 3.36 33.93
C MET A 61 -9.90 2.42 35.12
N THR A 62 -10.22 1.15 34.93
CA THR A 62 -10.27 0.16 36.03
C THR A 62 -9.23 -0.92 35.91
N THR A 63 -9.05 -1.51 34.74
CA THR A 63 -8.16 -2.67 34.55
C THR A 63 -6.72 -2.27 34.85
N ASP A 64 -6.08 -2.95 35.79
CA ASP A 64 -4.66 -2.77 36.11
C ASP A 64 -4.30 -1.33 36.51
N GLY A 65 -5.13 -0.70 37.30
CA GLY A 65 -4.97 0.70 37.66
C GLY A 65 -5.47 1.69 36.60
N GLY A 66 -6.04 1.19 35.49
CA GLY A 66 -6.69 2.00 34.46
C GLY A 66 -5.76 2.66 33.47
N GLY A 67 -6.34 3.50 32.63
CA GLY A 67 -5.62 4.34 31.67
C GLY A 67 -5.39 3.71 30.30
N TRP A 68 -6.17 2.70 29.90
CA TRP A 68 -6.12 2.07 28.60
C TRP A 68 -7.04 2.77 27.60
N ALA A 69 -6.56 3.09 26.41
CA ALA A 69 -7.33 3.62 25.31
C ALA A 69 -7.70 2.50 24.31
N LEU A 70 -8.98 2.40 23.96
CA LEU A 70 -9.47 1.47 22.95
C LEU A 70 -9.17 2.01 21.54
N ILE A 71 -8.49 1.21 20.73
CA ILE A 71 -8.11 1.60 19.39
C ILE A 71 -8.72 0.71 18.29
N GLY A 72 -9.24 -0.45 18.64
CA GLY A 72 -9.93 -1.32 17.71
C GLY A 72 -10.80 -2.36 18.38
N VAL A 73 -11.91 -2.72 17.75
CA VAL A 73 -12.86 -3.74 18.21
C VAL A 73 -13.55 -4.40 17.04
N GLY A 74 -13.80 -5.70 17.13
CA GLY A 74 -14.55 -6.41 16.09
C GLY A 74 -14.40 -7.91 16.18
N ARG A 75 -15.12 -8.60 15.31
CA ARG A 75 -15.10 -10.06 15.24
C ARG A 75 -14.27 -10.52 14.05
N GLU A 76 -14.85 -10.91 12.98
CA GLU A 76 -14.17 -11.33 11.75
C GLU A 76 -14.08 -10.19 10.73
N GLY A 77 -13.22 -10.34 9.73
CA GLY A 77 -13.12 -9.39 8.61
C GLY A 77 -12.18 -8.22 8.85
N TRP A 78 -11.23 -8.32 9.76
CA TRP A 78 -10.17 -7.31 9.91
C TRP A 78 -9.30 -7.23 8.66
N ASN A 79 -9.09 -6.03 8.14
CA ASN A 79 -8.25 -5.79 6.97
C ASN A 79 -6.81 -5.37 7.31
N TRP A 80 -6.55 -4.95 8.55
CA TRP A 80 -5.24 -4.47 9.05
C TRP A 80 -4.62 -3.35 8.19
N SER A 81 -5.45 -2.61 7.48
CA SER A 81 -5.01 -1.45 6.73
C SER A 81 -4.44 -0.38 7.66
N PRO A 82 -3.43 0.40 7.24
CA PRO A 82 -3.01 1.60 7.96
C PRO A 82 -4.11 2.67 8.00
N ALA A 83 -5.01 2.69 7.02
CA ALA A 83 -6.23 3.48 7.09
C ALA A 83 -7.19 2.96 8.16
N ALA A 84 -8.11 3.79 8.62
CA ALA A 84 -9.16 3.35 9.52
C ALA A 84 -10.07 2.31 8.85
N GLN A 85 -10.61 1.39 9.64
CA GLN A 85 -11.60 0.42 9.17
C GLN A 85 -12.96 0.67 9.83
N GLY A 86 -14.00 0.66 9.02
CA GLY A 86 -15.38 0.78 9.49
C GLY A 86 -15.72 2.14 10.08
N ASN A 87 -16.89 2.25 10.71
CA ASN A 87 -17.32 3.48 11.37
C ASN A 87 -16.64 3.63 12.75
N VAL A 88 -15.56 4.38 12.83
CA VAL A 88 -14.76 4.57 14.06
C VAL A 88 -15.53 5.16 15.25
N ALA A 89 -16.65 5.85 15.02
CA ALA A 89 -17.51 6.33 16.11
C ALA A 89 -18.06 5.19 16.97
N ARG A 90 -18.13 3.97 16.46
CA ARG A 90 -18.52 2.78 17.23
C ARG A 90 -17.56 2.42 18.35
N LEU A 91 -16.30 2.83 18.27
CA LEU A 91 -15.35 2.68 19.39
C LEU A 91 -15.79 3.45 20.63
N LEU A 92 -16.58 4.51 20.46
CA LEU A 92 -17.12 5.33 21.55
C LEU A 92 -18.47 4.83 22.04
N THR A 93 -19.32 4.29 21.16
CA THR A 93 -20.72 3.97 21.45
C THR A 93 -20.97 2.49 21.71
N ASP A 94 -20.12 1.62 21.20
CA ASP A 94 -20.26 0.16 21.33
C ASP A 94 -18.90 -0.54 21.52
N PRO A 95 -18.16 -0.20 22.58
CA PRO A 95 -16.81 -0.76 22.80
C PRO A 95 -16.82 -2.26 23.12
N ASN A 96 -17.93 -2.80 23.54
CA ASN A 96 -18.08 -4.23 23.84
C ASN A 96 -18.58 -5.04 22.63
N GLY A 97 -19.09 -4.38 21.61
CA GLY A 97 -19.53 -4.99 20.35
C GLY A 97 -20.68 -5.99 20.48
N GLN A 98 -21.38 -6.18 19.40
CA GLN A 98 -22.45 -7.18 19.30
C GLN A 98 -21.97 -8.45 18.60
N ALA A 99 -22.82 -9.49 18.62
CA ALA A 99 -22.50 -10.79 18.03
C ALA A 99 -22.11 -10.72 16.53
N SER A 100 -22.58 -9.72 15.79
CA SER A 100 -22.33 -9.52 14.37
C SER A 100 -21.47 -8.28 14.08
N MET A 101 -20.71 -7.77 15.05
CA MET A 101 -19.94 -6.54 14.88
C MET A 101 -18.80 -6.72 13.90
N ALA A 102 -18.90 -6.07 12.74
CA ALA A 102 -17.80 -5.93 11.82
C ALA A 102 -16.64 -5.15 12.48
N PRO A 103 -15.38 -5.45 12.15
CA PRO A 103 -14.23 -4.78 12.72
C PRO A 103 -14.23 -3.27 12.48
N VAL A 104 -13.84 -2.57 13.52
CA VAL A 104 -13.63 -1.12 13.50
C VAL A 104 -12.28 -0.85 14.16
N HIS A 105 -11.43 -0.08 13.52
CA HIS A 105 -10.17 0.36 14.13
C HIS A 105 -9.77 1.75 13.65
N LEU A 106 -8.99 2.45 14.48
CA LEU A 106 -8.41 3.75 14.15
C LEU A 106 -7.36 3.58 13.04
N SER A 107 -7.09 4.64 12.30
CA SER A 107 -5.92 4.66 11.40
C SER A 107 -4.60 4.55 12.17
N ALA A 108 -3.56 4.08 11.53
CA ALA A 108 -2.22 4.03 12.12
C ALA A 108 -1.74 5.42 12.55
N ASP A 109 -1.99 6.45 11.76
CA ASP A 109 -1.67 7.84 12.09
C ASP A 109 -2.38 8.31 13.36
N LYS A 110 -3.66 7.94 13.51
CA LYS A 110 -4.42 8.28 14.72
C LYS A 110 -3.85 7.60 15.97
N VAL A 111 -3.44 6.35 15.85
CA VAL A 111 -2.78 5.64 16.96
C VAL A 111 -1.41 6.24 17.24
N ASN A 112 -0.60 6.56 16.22
CA ASN A 112 0.66 7.27 16.40
C ASN A 112 0.45 8.65 17.07
N GLY A 113 -0.66 9.33 16.73
CA GLY A 113 -1.09 10.55 17.41
C GLY A 113 -1.32 10.33 18.92
N LEU A 114 -2.02 9.25 19.29
CA LEU A 114 -2.21 8.87 20.70
C LEU A 114 -0.90 8.53 21.42
N LEU A 115 0.09 8.00 20.70
CA LEU A 115 1.42 7.70 21.22
C LEU A 115 2.32 8.95 21.31
N ASP A 116 1.80 10.12 20.95
CA ASP A 116 2.53 11.39 20.86
C ASP A 116 3.78 11.32 19.97
N GLY A 117 3.68 10.57 18.86
CA GLY A 117 4.78 10.27 17.96
C GLY A 117 5.79 9.24 18.50
N GLY A 118 5.52 8.66 19.66
CA GLY A 118 6.36 7.62 20.25
C GLY A 118 6.21 6.27 19.53
N ALA A 119 7.24 5.44 19.62
CA ALA A 119 7.20 4.09 19.08
C ALA A 119 6.29 3.17 19.89
N ALA A 120 5.62 2.21 19.23
CA ALA A 120 4.80 1.21 19.90
C ALA A 120 5.59 0.35 20.91
N SER A 121 6.89 0.18 20.69
CA SER A 121 7.81 -0.47 21.64
C SER A 121 7.99 0.29 22.96
N GLN A 122 7.71 1.59 22.97
CA GLN A 122 7.81 2.44 24.15
C GLN A 122 6.57 2.37 25.07
N LEU A 123 5.58 1.54 24.71
CA LEU A 123 4.44 1.25 25.59
C LEU A 123 4.90 0.36 26.76
N PRO A 124 5.03 0.87 27.99
CA PRO A 124 5.60 0.09 29.11
C PRO A 124 4.76 -1.15 29.46
N ASP A 125 3.46 -1.06 29.22
CA ASP A 125 2.50 -2.12 29.52
C ASP A 125 2.19 -2.99 28.31
N GLY A 126 2.84 -2.72 27.17
CA GLY A 126 2.65 -3.42 25.91
C GLY A 126 1.34 -3.07 25.20
N ILE A 127 1.15 -3.72 24.08
CA ILE A 127 -0.12 -3.72 23.33
C ILE A 127 -1.00 -4.78 23.99
N ARG A 128 -2.20 -4.40 24.37
CA ARG A 128 -3.15 -5.27 25.06
C ARG A 128 -4.21 -5.76 24.08
N LEU A 129 -4.23 -7.05 23.86
CA LEU A 129 -5.24 -7.72 23.05
C LEU A 129 -6.16 -8.51 23.98
N ARG A 130 -7.44 -8.16 24.00
CA ARG A 130 -8.47 -8.94 24.69
C ARG A 130 -9.32 -9.67 23.67
N ARG A 131 -9.65 -10.90 23.99
CA ARG A 131 -10.52 -11.74 23.21
C ARG A 131 -11.61 -12.32 24.08
N SER A 132 -12.85 -12.26 23.63
CA SER A 132 -13.91 -12.97 24.33
C SER A 132 -13.65 -14.47 24.33
N ALA A 133 -13.77 -15.09 25.49
CA ALA A 133 -13.64 -16.55 25.65
C ALA A 133 -14.96 -17.29 25.35
N ASN A 134 -16.04 -16.55 25.15
CA ASN A 134 -17.36 -17.10 24.80
C ASN A 134 -18.07 -16.21 23.78
N ALA A 135 -19.10 -16.74 23.13
CA ALA A 135 -19.87 -16.01 22.14
C ALA A 135 -20.58 -14.77 22.68
N ALA A 136 -20.97 -14.79 23.95
CA ALA A 136 -21.70 -13.70 24.61
C ALA A 136 -20.81 -12.49 24.96
N GLY A 137 -19.49 -12.60 24.91
CA GLY A 137 -18.59 -11.50 25.29
C GLY A 137 -18.56 -11.24 26.81
N THR A 138 -18.88 -12.22 27.63
CA THR A 138 -18.93 -12.11 29.09
C THR A 138 -17.67 -12.64 29.80
N SER A 139 -16.88 -13.45 29.10
CA SER A 139 -15.61 -13.98 29.58
C SER A 139 -14.48 -13.59 28.65
N TRP A 140 -13.34 -13.25 29.20
CA TRP A 140 -12.23 -12.67 28.43
C TRP A 140 -10.92 -13.40 28.70
N GLN A 141 -10.14 -13.53 27.63
CA GLN A 141 -8.73 -13.89 27.66
C GLN A 141 -7.92 -12.68 27.21
N GLU A 142 -6.70 -12.57 27.68
CA GLU A 142 -5.87 -11.42 27.41
C GLU A 142 -4.44 -11.82 27.06
N VAL A 143 -3.87 -11.13 26.07
CA VAL A 143 -2.44 -11.15 25.79
C VAL A 143 -1.93 -9.72 25.77
N ARG A 144 -0.80 -9.50 26.41
CA ARG A 144 -0.02 -8.25 26.26
C ARG A 144 1.34 -8.59 25.72
N TRP A 145 1.85 -7.75 24.86
CA TRP A 145 3.14 -7.96 24.25
C TRP A 145 3.85 -6.64 23.96
N ASN A 146 5.16 -6.62 24.21
CA ASN A 146 6.04 -5.50 23.95
C ASN A 146 7.01 -5.86 22.83
N LEU A 147 7.18 -4.98 21.88
CA LEU A 147 8.23 -5.08 20.86
C LEU A 147 9.59 -4.74 21.48
N ALA A 148 10.63 -5.45 21.06
CA ALA A 148 11.98 -5.18 21.53
C ALA A 148 12.64 -3.99 20.82
N ASN A 149 12.24 -3.72 19.58
CA ASN A 149 12.79 -2.67 18.75
C ASN A 149 11.81 -1.50 18.60
N ALA A 150 12.33 -0.31 18.32
CA ALA A 150 11.51 0.87 18.07
C ALA A 150 10.72 0.68 16.76
N GLU A 151 9.40 0.71 16.87
CA GLU A 151 8.46 0.56 15.76
C GLU A 151 7.36 1.60 15.91
N PRO A 152 7.02 2.38 14.88
CA PRO A 152 5.79 3.14 14.85
C PRO A 152 4.60 2.18 14.94
N TRP A 153 3.41 2.70 15.22
CA TRP A 153 2.23 1.86 15.17
C TRP A 153 1.99 1.36 13.75
N SER A 154 1.82 0.07 13.62
CA SER A 154 1.28 -0.58 12.42
C SER A 154 0.20 -1.56 12.88
N TRP A 155 -0.92 -1.63 12.18
CA TRP A 155 -1.92 -2.68 12.41
C TRP A 155 -1.39 -4.05 12.02
N HIS A 156 -0.24 -4.06 11.39
CA HIS A 156 0.39 -5.23 10.83
C HIS A 156 1.85 -5.35 11.29
N PHE A 157 2.05 -5.54 12.57
CA PHE A 157 3.38 -5.85 13.11
C PHE A 157 3.83 -7.25 12.70
N SER A 158 3.97 -7.50 11.43
CA SER A 158 4.14 -8.83 10.93
C SER A 158 5.41 -9.55 11.35
N ALA A 159 5.79 -10.50 10.60
CA ALA A 159 6.76 -11.51 10.89
C ALA A 159 8.12 -11.02 11.39
N GLY A 160 8.67 -11.76 12.34
CA GLY A 160 10.08 -11.62 12.71
C GLY A 160 10.40 -10.48 13.68
N LYS A 161 9.44 -9.71 14.15
CA LYS A 161 9.72 -8.67 15.15
C LYS A 161 9.97 -9.29 16.52
N PRO A 162 11.14 -9.10 17.10
CA PRO A 162 11.43 -9.66 18.40
C PRO A 162 10.53 -9.05 19.49
N LEU A 163 10.05 -9.89 20.39
CA LEU A 163 9.27 -9.48 21.54
C LEU A 163 10.20 -9.36 22.76
N ALA A 164 10.17 -8.21 23.39
CA ALA A 164 10.89 -8.00 24.65
C ALA A 164 10.21 -8.71 25.82
N LYS A 165 8.87 -8.72 25.79
CA LYS A 165 8.05 -9.28 26.88
C LYS A 165 6.68 -9.68 26.34
N MET A 166 6.10 -10.69 26.96
CA MET A 166 4.72 -11.10 26.72
C MET A 166 4.06 -11.54 28.02
N THR A 167 2.77 -11.28 28.16
CA THR A 167 1.94 -11.88 29.22
C THR A 167 0.71 -12.52 28.60
N VAL A 168 0.30 -13.67 29.11
CA VAL A 168 -0.92 -14.38 28.74
C VAL A 168 -1.75 -14.60 29.98
N ASN A 169 -2.94 -14.06 30.02
CA ASN A 169 -3.84 -14.12 31.17
C ASN A 169 -3.11 -13.81 32.51
N GLY A 170 -2.26 -12.78 32.51
CA GLY A 170 -1.49 -12.33 33.67
C GLY A 170 -0.16 -13.06 33.91
N THR A 171 0.10 -14.18 33.26
CA THR A 171 1.39 -14.88 33.37
C THR A 171 2.43 -14.27 32.43
N GLY A 172 3.55 -13.84 32.98
CA GLY A 172 4.63 -13.19 32.23
C GLY A 172 5.67 -14.15 31.67
N TYR A 173 6.17 -13.82 30.48
CA TYR A 173 7.21 -14.57 29.76
C TYR A 173 8.26 -13.59 29.22
N THR A 174 9.52 -13.81 29.53
CA THR A 174 10.66 -12.92 29.20
C THR A 174 11.41 -13.33 27.95
N SER A 175 11.21 -14.55 27.43
CA SER A 175 11.82 -15.04 26.19
C SER A 175 10.71 -15.31 25.18
N ALA A 176 10.05 -14.25 24.77
CA ALA A 176 8.79 -14.37 24.05
C ALA A 176 8.93 -14.69 22.55
N GLY A 177 10.15 -14.78 22.02
CA GLY A 177 10.38 -15.08 20.61
C GLY A 177 10.10 -13.88 19.72
N THR A 178 9.51 -14.12 18.56
CA THR A 178 9.22 -13.09 17.56
C THR A 178 7.74 -13.10 17.19
N THR A 179 7.23 -11.96 16.76
CA THR A 179 5.94 -11.91 16.08
C THR A 179 6.04 -12.69 14.79
N ARG A 180 5.00 -13.41 14.44
CA ARG A 180 4.84 -13.99 13.12
C ARG A 180 3.49 -13.64 12.57
N ASP A 181 3.48 -13.31 11.31
CA ASP A 181 2.30 -13.35 10.51
C ASP A 181 2.20 -14.70 9.81
N THR A 182 1.02 -15.24 9.69
CA THR A 182 1.01 -16.59 9.22
C THR A 182 -0.06 -16.89 8.22
N LYS A 183 0.39 -17.26 7.10
CA LYS A 183 -0.25 -18.29 6.31
C LYS A 183 0.00 -19.67 6.98
N GLY A 184 -0.59 -19.90 8.16
CA GLY A 184 -0.64 -21.24 8.77
C GLY A 184 0.57 -21.71 9.59
N ASN A 185 1.53 -20.87 9.89
CA ASN A 185 2.66 -21.18 10.76
C ASN A 185 2.77 -20.15 11.89
N ASP A 186 2.86 -20.55 12.96
CA ASP A 186 3.12 -20.34 14.34
C ASP A 186 3.70 -19.01 14.75
N ALA A 187 2.92 -18.31 15.44
CA ALA A 187 3.21 -16.94 15.77
C ALA A 187 4.12 -16.77 16.92
N VAL A 188 4.17 -17.51 17.88
CA VAL A 188 5.15 -17.42 18.95
C VAL A 188 5.63 -18.80 19.23
N THR A 189 6.86 -19.05 18.87
CA THR A 189 7.54 -20.29 19.22
C THR A 189 8.14 -20.14 20.60
N ASN A 190 8.03 -21.19 21.41
CA ASN A 190 8.76 -21.36 22.67
C ASN A 190 8.32 -20.52 23.85
N LEU A 191 7.04 -20.29 24.03
CA LEU A 191 6.52 -19.98 25.35
C LEU A 191 6.40 -21.31 26.14
N PRO A 192 7.28 -21.58 27.09
CA PRO A 192 7.16 -22.79 27.88
C PRO A 192 5.84 -22.78 28.63
N ASN A 193 5.01 -23.79 28.38
CA ASN A 193 3.72 -23.99 29.06
C ASN A 193 2.70 -22.86 28.99
N ALA A 194 2.76 -22.02 28.00
CA ALA A 194 1.82 -20.91 27.83
C ALA A 194 0.40 -21.36 27.47
N GLY A 195 0.25 -22.56 27.01
CA GLY A 195 -1.05 -23.12 26.73
C GLY A 195 -1.41 -24.12 27.80
N THR A 196 -2.21 -23.75 28.71
CA THR A 196 -2.87 -24.72 29.58
C THR A 196 -3.61 -25.75 28.72
N GLY A 197 -2.90 -26.81 28.39
CA GLY A 197 -3.53 -28.05 27.94
C GLY A 197 -4.11 -28.11 26.55
N VAL A 198 -3.86 -27.17 25.66
CA VAL A 198 -4.58 -27.19 24.40
C VAL A 198 -3.94 -28.07 23.34
N ASP A 199 -2.62 -28.32 23.38
CA ASP A 199 -2.01 -29.28 22.45
C ASP A 199 -0.54 -29.62 22.69
N GLY A 200 0.03 -29.17 23.77
CA GLY A 200 1.46 -29.36 24.04
C GLY A 200 2.40 -28.61 23.10
N LEU A 201 1.88 -27.79 22.24
CA LEU A 201 2.65 -26.92 21.36
C LEU A 201 2.52 -25.50 21.91
N ASN A 202 3.62 -24.89 22.26
CA ASN A 202 3.76 -23.59 22.90
C ASN A 202 3.34 -22.39 22.01
N ARG A 203 2.13 -22.39 21.46
CA ARG A 203 1.65 -21.45 20.45
C ARG A 203 0.47 -20.65 20.96
N VAL A 204 0.69 -19.42 21.30
CA VAL A 204 -0.33 -18.64 21.99
C VAL A 204 -0.78 -17.40 21.26
N PHE A 205 0.03 -16.83 20.37
CA PHE A 205 -0.28 -15.51 19.85
C PHE A 205 0.09 -15.29 18.40
N THR A 206 -0.83 -14.70 17.64
CA THR A 206 -0.54 -13.90 16.47
C THR A 206 -1.28 -12.57 16.59
N HIS A 207 -0.68 -11.48 16.12
CA HIS A 207 -1.35 -10.20 16.14
C HIS A 207 -2.35 -10.04 14.99
N ARG A 208 -2.32 -10.94 14.02
CA ARG A 208 -3.16 -10.95 12.83
C ARG A 208 -4.16 -12.11 12.86
N ASN A 209 -4.57 -12.63 11.76
CA ASN A 209 -5.41 -13.81 11.74
C ASN A 209 -4.59 -15.10 11.88
N TRP A 210 -5.14 -16.06 12.54
CA TRP A 210 -4.55 -17.36 12.68
C TRP A 210 -5.41 -18.44 12.07
N LYS A 211 -4.84 -19.16 11.11
CA LYS A 211 -5.46 -20.32 10.51
C LYS A 211 -4.89 -21.58 11.14
N VAL A 212 -5.68 -22.28 11.89
CA VAL A 212 -5.30 -23.62 12.38
C VAL A 212 -5.57 -24.62 11.27
N THR A 213 -4.52 -25.11 10.65
CA THR A 213 -4.62 -26.26 9.78
C THR A 213 -4.34 -27.54 10.55
N ALA A 214 -5.27 -28.48 10.51
CA ALA A 214 -5.07 -29.92 10.63
C ALA A 214 -4.73 -30.54 11.99
N ARG A 215 -4.77 -29.87 13.13
CA ARG A 215 -4.48 -30.53 14.41
C ARG A 215 -5.47 -30.21 15.54
N GLY A 216 -6.75 -30.36 15.28
CA GLY A 216 -7.75 -30.26 16.34
C GLY A 216 -7.96 -28.83 16.86
N ASN A 217 -8.88 -28.67 17.74
CA ASN A 217 -9.30 -27.40 18.34
C ASN A 217 -8.17 -26.78 19.18
N ARG A 218 -7.53 -25.74 18.67
CA ARG A 218 -6.39 -25.12 19.34
C ARG A 218 -6.64 -23.67 19.68
N ALA A 219 -6.37 -23.33 20.91
CA ALA A 219 -6.47 -21.96 21.38
C ALA A 219 -5.34 -21.12 20.80
N GLY A 220 -5.70 -20.01 20.19
CA GLY A 220 -4.78 -18.98 19.74
C GLY A 220 -5.37 -17.61 19.97
N PHE A 221 -4.49 -16.62 20.09
CA PHE A 221 -4.88 -15.21 20.14
C PHE A 221 -4.48 -14.52 18.86
N ALA A 222 -5.39 -13.77 18.27
CA ALA A 222 -5.13 -12.85 17.19
C ALA A 222 -6.18 -11.75 17.12
N MET A 223 -5.91 -10.68 16.41
CA MET A 223 -6.86 -9.58 16.24
C MET A 223 -8.02 -9.91 15.33
N GLY A 224 -7.96 -10.95 14.57
CA GLY A 224 -9.03 -11.27 13.62
C GLY A 224 -8.97 -12.71 13.16
N ALA A 225 -9.87 -13.08 12.27
CA ALA A 225 -9.88 -14.38 11.65
C ALA A 225 -10.29 -14.29 10.20
N ILE A 226 -9.90 -15.26 9.41
CA ILE A 226 -10.33 -15.36 8.01
C ILE A 226 -11.78 -15.85 8.02
N THR A 227 -12.65 -15.07 7.41
CA THR A 227 -14.10 -15.30 7.38
C THR A 227 -14.54 -16.54 6.63
N SER A 228 -13.73 -17.11 5.78
CA SER A 228 -14.20 -18.07 4.78
C SER A 228 -13.89 -19.51 5.05
N SER A 229 -13.23 -19.85 6.16
CA SER A 229 -12.90 -21.23 6.37
C SER A 229 -13.44 -21.77 7.69
N THR A 230 -14.31 -22.72 7.57
CA THR A 230 -14.70 -23.64 8.65
C THR A 230 -13.51 -24.36 9.31
N SER A 231 -12.33 -24.20 8.77
CA SER A 231 -11.06 -24.75 9.26
C SER A 231 -10.12 -23.72 9.87
N GLY A 232 -10.45 -22.44 9.86
CA GLY A 232 -9.66 -21.38 10.45
C GLY A 232 -10.22 -20.97 11.79
N ASN A 233 -10.12 -21.81 12.77
CA ASN A 233 -10.88 -21.61 13.97
C ASN A 233 -10.09 -20.90 15.04
N TRP A 234 -10.61 -19.77 15.44
CA TRP A 234 -10.50 -19.33 16.78
C TRP A 234 -11.14 -20.33 17.70
N TYR A 235 -10.38 -20.85 18.56
CA TYR A 235 -10.88 -21.72 19.60
C TYR A 235 -11.60 -20.86 20.66
N ALA A 236 -12.89 -21.05 20.80
CA ALA A 236 -13.57 -20.74 22.03
C ALA A 236 -13.37 -21.94 22.96
N PRO A 237 -12.92 -21.74 24.23
CA PRO A 237 -12.68 -22.86 25.17
C PRO A 237 -13.90 -23.74 25.42
N ASP A 238 -15.08 -23.26 25.12
CA ASP A 238 -16.36 -23.97 25.26
C ASP A 238 -16.72 -24.85 24.04
N GLY A 239 -15.84 -24.92 23.04
CA GLY A 239 -16.08 -25.72 21.83
C GLY A 239 -17.07 -25.11 20.85
N THR A 240 -17.56 -23.89 21.09
CA THR A 240 -18.40 -23.17 20.15
C THR A 240 -17.55 -22.47 19.09
N ASN A 241 -18.06 -22.36 17.88
CA ASN A 241 -17.37 -21.86 16.70
C ASN A 241 -17.61 -20.38 16.33
N PRO A 242 -18.15 -19.51 17.17
CA PRO A 242 -18.20 -18.10 16.80
C PRO A 242 -16.82 -17.49 16.98
N ILE A 243 -16.40 -16.71 16.01
CA ILE A 243 -15.20 -15.90 16.11
C ILE A 243 -15.40 -14.90 17.25
N PRO A 244 -14.57 -14.94 18.30
CA PRO A 244 -14.82 -14.14 19.46
C PRO A 244 -14.59 -12.67 19.19
N LEU A 245 -15.31 -11.82 19.91
CA LEU A 245 -15.07 -10.39 19.93
C LEU A 245 -13.64 -10.11 20.39
N THR A 246 -12.91 -9.29 19.63
CA THR A 246 -11.54 -8.88 19.93
C THR A 246 -11.52 -7.38 20.18
N GLN A 247 -10.78 -6.95 21.21
CA GLN A 247 -10.50 -5.55 21.53
C GLN A 247 -8.99 -5.34 21.54
N VAL A 248 -8.54 -4.21 20.99
CA VAL A 248 -7.13 -3.80 21.01
C VAL A 248 -7.01 -2.50 21.76
N TRP A 249 -6.12 -2.49 22.75
CA TRP A 249 -5.92 -1.39 23.68
C TRP A 249 -4.44 -0.99 23.76
N VAL A 250 -4.20 0.31 23.92
CA VAL A 250 -2.88 0.86 24.22
C VAL A 250 -2.91 1.71 25.48
N ARG A 251 -1.79 1.80 26.18
CA ARG A 251 -1.67 2.63 27.39
C ARG A 251 -0.42 3.52 27.30
N PRO A 252 -0.46 4.59 26.50
CA PRO A 252 0.63 5.58 26.52
C PRO A 252 0.64 6.27 27.88
N ARG A 253 1.82 6.26 28.52
CA ARG A 253 1.98 6.90 29.83
C ARG A 253 2.43 8.35 29.70
N ILE A 254 1.56 9.17 29.10
CA ILE A 254 1.78 10.59 28.86
C ILE A 254 0.99 11.37 29.92
N MET A 255 1.69 12.15 30.74
CA MET A 255 1.08 12.99 31.77
C MET A 255 0.63 14.34 31.24
N ASP A 256 1.48 14.96 30.43
CA ASP A 256 1.29 16.27 29.85
C ASP A 256 1.80 16.27 28.42
N SER A 257 1.09 16.95 27.56
CA SER A 257 1.47 17.14 26.17
C SER A 257 1.06 18.56 25.74
N VAL A 258 1.91 19.22 24.96
CA VAL A 258 1.63 20.55 24.44
C VAL A 258 1.32 20.39 22.96
N ALA A 259 0.06 20.60 22.59
CA ALA A 259 -0.32 20.57 21.19
C ALA A 259 0.29 21.74 20.42
N ALA A 260 0.76 21.49 19.23
CA ALA A 260 1.23 22.53 18.33
C ALA A 260 0.06 23.47 17.95
N ALA A 261 0.34 24.76 17.81
CA ALA A 261 -0.60 25.71 17.25
C ALA A 261 -0.80 25.39 15.76
N LEU A 262 -2.04 25.45 15.30
CA LEU A 262 -2.34 25.30 13.87
C LEU A 262 -1.81 26.52 13.10
N PRO A 263 -1.17 26.32 11.94
CA PRO A 263 -0.82 27.45 11.08
C PRO A 263 -2.09 28.20 10.61
N SER A 264 -2.11 29.50 10.72
CA SER A 264 -3.25 30.32 10.25
C SER A 264 -3.46 30.20 8.72
N GLU A 265 -2.41 29.95 8.00
CA GLU A 265 -2.39 29.77 6.53
C GLU A 265 -2.76 28.34 6.09
N GLY A 266 -3.05 27.44 7.02
CA GLY A 266 -3.19 26.01 6.76
C GLY A 266 -1.86 25.24 6.82
N SER A 267 -1.89 23.96 6.58
CA SER A 267 -0.69 23.13 6.49
C SER A 267 -0.01 23.29 5.13
N THR A 268 1.29 23.04 5.06
CA THR A 268 1.94 22.84 3.77
C THR A 268 1.30 21.64 3.08
N PRO A 269 0.83 21.79 1.82
CA PRO A 269 0.21 20.68 1.11
C PRO A 269 1.15 19.48 1.03
N ARG A 270 0.63 18.31 1.32
CA ARG A 270 1.34 17.07 0.99
C ARG A 270 1.39 16.99 -0.52
N GLN A 271 2.59 16.92 -1.08
CA GLN A 271 2.82 16.77 -2.54
C GLN A 271 2.43 15.35 -3.03
N VAL A 272 1.59 14.69 -2.32
CA VAL A 272 1.36 13.27 -2.38
C VAL A 272 -0.07 13.02 -2.83
N PRO A 273 -0.29 12.49 -4.03
CA PRO A 273 -1.63 12.08 -4.43
C PRO A 273 -2.11 10.96 -3.52
N TRP A 274 -3.32 11.10 -3.03
CA TRP A 274 -4.00 10.02 -2.35
C TRP A 274 -4.59 9.09 -3.42
N VAL A 275 -4.07 7.86 -3.52
CA VAL A 275 -4.64 6.82 -4.37
C VAL A 275 -5.48 5.92 -3.47
N PRO A 276 -6.80 5.81 -3.66
CA PRO A 276 -7.62 4.90 -2.89
C PRO A 276 -7.08 3.47 -3.02
N SER A 277 -7.08 2.73 -1.93
CA SER A 277 -6.71 1.31 -1.96
C SER A 277 -7.80 0.41 -2.51
N ASP A 278 -9.03 0.91 -2.58
CA ASP A 278 -10.14 0.23 -3.23
C ASP A 278 -10.17 0.57 -4.72
N LEU A 279 -10.70 -0.33 -5.55
CA LEU A 279 -10.88 -0.05 -6.97
C LEU A 279 -11.76 1.18 -7.12
N SER A 280 -11.23 2.21 -7.78
CA SER A 280 -11.95 3.45 -7.98
C SER A 280 -12.94 3.38 -9.14
N GLN A 281 -12.87 2.32 -9.93
CA GLN A 281 -13.73 2.15 -11.09
C GLN A 281 -13.93 0.67 -11.42
N ASP A 282 -15.19 0.25 -11.44
CA ASP A 282 -15.59 -1.04 -11.99
C ASP A 282 -15.45 -0.98 -13.53
N LEU A 283 -14.53 -1.76 -14.05
CA LEU A 283 -14.26 -1.77 -15.49
C LEU A 283 -15.32 -2.59 -16.21
N ALA A 284 -15.91 -2.06 -17.28
CA ALA A 284 -16.89 -2.77 -18.07
C ALA A 284 -16.28 -3.90 -18.91
N TRP A 285 -15.00 -3.77 -19.27
CA TRP A 285 -14.28 -4.69 -20.14
C TRP A 285 -12.90 -5.03 -19.59
N GLY A 286 -12.37 -6.19 -20.03
CA GLY A 286 -11.05 -6.69 -19.72
C GLY A 286 -10.61 -7.77 -20.71
N VAL A 287 -9.57 -8.50 -20.33
CA VAL A 287 -9.01 -9.61 -21.13
C VAL A 287 -8.98 -10.90 -20.33
N ASP A 288 -9.03 -12.05 -21.04
CA ASP A 288 -9.05 -13.38 -20.41
C ASP A 288 -8.61 -14.45 -21.42
N GLY A 289 -8.62 -15.69 -20.97
CA GLY A 289 -8.38 -16.89 -21.76
C GLY A 289 -6.97 -17.44 -21.63
N PRO A 290 -6.81 -18.76 -21.79
CA PRO A 290 -5.50 -19.38 -21.74
C PRO A 290 -4.63 -18.82 -22.86
N PRO A 291 -3.33 -18.63 -22.62
CA PRO A 291 -2.41 -18.25 -23.67
C PRO A 291 -2.40 -19.31 -24.78
N ASP A 292 -2.50 -18.85 -26.01
CA ASP A 292 -2.39 -19.71 -27.19
C ASP A 292 -0.93 -20.05 -27.52
N TRP A 293 -0.07 -20.04 -26.49
CA TRP A 293 1.36 -20.11 -26.68
C TRP A 293 2.04 -21.04 -25.69
N THR A 294 2.64 -22.09 -26.21
CA THR A 294 3.55 -22.96 -25.47
C THR A 294 4.98 -22.58 -25.85
N ASP A 295 5.60 -21.66 -25.08
CA ASP A 295 7.00 -21.31 -25.30
C ASP A 295 7.88 -21.79 -24.16
N SER A 296 8.94 -22.48 -24.52
CA SER A 296 9.97 -22.95 -23.61
C SER A 296 10.92 -21.84 -23.10
N ILE A 297 10.82 -20.63 -23.65
CA ILE A 297 11.74 -19.52 -23.30
C ILE A 297 11.30 -18.76 -22.08
N SER A 298 10.01 -18.66 -21.80
CA SER A 298 9.48 -17.78 -20.74
C SER A 298 9.24 -18.45 -19.39
N GLY A 299 9.13 -19.77 -19.33
CA GLY A 299 8.75 -20.46 -18.09
C GLY A 299 7.36 -20.07 -17.56
N ALA A 300 6.58 -19.29 -18.31
CA ALA A 300 5.23 -18.89 -17.93
C ALA A 300 4.29 -20.10 -17.97
N ASP A 301 3.40 -20.19 -16.99
CA ASP A 301 2.36 -21.20 -16.96
C ASP A 301 1.44 -21.04 -18.18
N PRO A 302 1.31 -22.04 -19.07
CA PRO A 302 0.50 -21.95 -20.26
C PRO A 302 -1.01 -21.84 -20.00
N ALA A 303 -1.44 -21.91 -18.76
CA ALA A 303 -2.86 -21.93 -18.41
C ALA A 303 -3.49 -20.53 -18.17
N LEU A 304 -2.71 -19.43 -18.27
CA LEU A 304 -3.16 -18.14 -17.78
C LEU A 304 -3.02 -17.02 -18.79
N ALA A 305 -3.99 -16.11 -18.77
CA ALA A 305 -3.90 -14.84 -19.45
C ALA A 305 -3.08 -13.85 -18.60
N TYR A 306 -2.03 -13.31 -19.19
CA TYR A 306 -1.24 -12.25 -18.55
C TYR A 306 -1.33 -10.97 -19.36
N VAL A 307 -1.58 -9.87 -18.67
CA VAL A 307 -1.30 -8.53 -19.20
C VAL A 307 0.15 -8.18 -18.84
N MET A 308 0.96 -7.93 -19.85
CA MET A 308 2.41 -7.73 -19.70
C MET A 308 2.85 -6.33 -20.08
N ALA A 309 2.03 -5.60 -20.84
CA ALA A 309 2.28 -4.27 -21.31
C ALA A 309 0.98 -3.44 -21.29
N MET A 310 1.08 -2.20 -20.86
CA MET A 310 0.00 -1.22 -20.93
C MET A 310 0.58 0.15 -21.23
N GLN A 311 -0.03 0.87 -22.17
CA GLN A 311 0.41 2.21 -22.56
C GLN A 311 -0.76 3.02 -23.08
N GLU A 312 -0.91 4.25 -22.57
CA GLU A 312 -1.85 5.20 -23.12
C GLU A 312 -1.29 5.82 -24.41
N ALA A 313 -2.10 5.83 -25.46
CA ALA A 313 -1.84 6.57 -26.69
C ALA A 313 -3.14 7.02 -27.34
N GLY A 314 -3.24 8.29 -27.71
CA GLY A 314 -4.42 8.86 -28.38
C GLY A 314 -5.73 8.73 -27.60
N GLY A 315 -5.69 8.84 -26.27
CA GLY A 315 -6.87 8.70 -25.37
C GLY A 315 -7.37 7.26 -25.22
N ARG A 316 -6.53 6.27 -25.54
CA ARG A 316 -6.80 4.85 -25.43
C ARG A 316 -5.75 4.19 -24.56
N MET A 317 -6.16 3.32 -23.66
CA MET A 317 -5.26 2.42 -22.97
C MET A 317 -5.07 1.16 -23.81
N PHE A 318 -3.89 1.01 -24.40
CA PHE A 318 -3.50 -0.23 -25.05
C PHE A 318 -3.08 -1.27 -24.02
N VAL A 319 -3.56 -2.47 -24.23
CA VAL A 319 -3.29 -3.62 -23.35
C VAL A 319 -2.70 -4.73 -24.18
N GLY A 320 -1.47 -5.13 -23.82
CA GLY A 320 -0.69 -6.16 -24.47
C GLY A 320 -0.41 -7.34 -23.53
N GLY A 321 -0.21 -8.53 -24.10
CA GLY A 321 0.11 -9.70 -23.26
C GLY A 321 -0.13 -11.04 -23.96
N SER A 322 -0.49 -12.06 -23.20
CA SER A 322 -0.72 -13.44 -23.65
C SER A 322 -2.18 -13.87 -23.66
N PHE A 323 -3.11 -12.95 -23.51
CA PHE A 323 -4.54 -13.24 -23.52
C PHE A 323 -5.04 -13.69 -24.91
N THR A 324 -6.18 -14.39 -24.93
CA THR A 324 -6.84 -14.87 -26.16
C THR A 324 -8.26 -14.33 -26.36
N LYS A 325 -8.79 -13.62 -25.39
CA LYS A 325 -10.16 -13.09 -25.41
C LYS A 325 -10.22 -11.70 -24.80
N VAL A 326 -11.15 -10.90 -25.33
CA VAL A 326 -11.67 -9.71 -24.66
C VAL A 326 -13.00 -10.08 -24.00
N ILE A 327 -13.20 -9.72 -22.76
CA ILE A 327 -14.36 -10.10 -21.95
C ILE A 327 -15.03 -8.87 -21.35
N ASN A 328 -16.31 -8.99 -21.01
CA ASN A 328 -17.01 -7.96 -20.25
C ASN A 328 -17.58 -8.50 -18.92
N ASN A 329 -17.94 -7.59 -18.05
CA ASN A 329 -18.49 -7.91 -16.73
C ASN A 329 -19.86 -8.63 -16.80
N ALA A 330 -20.59 -8.49 -17.90
CA ALA A 330 -21.86 -9.20 -18.14
C ALA A 330 -21.68 -10.65 -18.63
N GLY A 331 -20.43 -11.13 -18.77
CA GLY A 331 -20.11 -12.50 -19.19
C GLY A 331 -19.96 -12.70 -20.68
N GLY A 332 -20.05 -11.63 -21.50
CA GLY A 332 -19.74 -11.69 -22.93
C GLY A 332 -18.25 -11.86 -23.19
N SER A 333 -17.90 -12.51 -24.30
CA SER A 333 -16.51 -12.66 -24.74
C SER A 333 -16.37 -12.60 -26.26
N VAL A 334 -15.23 -12.06 -26.73
CA VAL A 334 -14.84 -12.00 -28.13
C VAL A 334 -13.44 -12.56 -28.26
N ASP A 335 -13.23 -13.47 -29.21
CA ASP A 335 -11.89 -14.01 -29.49
C ASP A 335 -11.01 -12.91 -30.11
N HIS A 336 -9.99 -12.51 -29.38
CA HIS A 336 -8.98 -11.55 -29.83
C HIS A 336 -7.71 -11.69 -28.97
N LYS A 337 -6.52 -11.59 -29.60
CA LYS A 337 -5.27 -12.02 -28.99
C LYS A 337 -4.24 -10.91 -28.92
N PHE A 338 -3.45 -10.94 -27.86
CA PHE A 338 -2.15 -10.31 -27.65
C PHE A 338 -2.12 -8.78 -27.56
N LEU A 339 -2.96 -8.05 -28.27
CA LEU A 339 -3.01 -6.58 -28.23
C LEU A 339 -4.41 -6.06 -28.51
N THR A 340 -4.93 -5.22 -27.64
CA THR A 340 -6.22 -4.53 -27.83
C THR A 340 -6.20 -3.15 -27.17
N ALA A 341 -7.27 -2.39 -27.30
CA ALA A 341 -7.37 -1.06 -26.71
C ALA A 341 -8.73 -0.83 -26.04
N PHE A 342 -8.70 -0.06 -24.98
CA PHE A 342 -9.86 0.40 -24.24
C PHE A 342 -9.89 1.93 -24.20
N ASP A 343 -11.06 2.52 -24.17
CA ASP A 343 -11.20 3.95 -23.93
C ASP A 343 -10.68 4.29 -22.52
N VAL A 344 -9.76 5.22 -22.42
CA VAL A 344 -9.07 5.51 -21.17
C VAL A 344 -10.00 6.09 -20.11
N ASN A 345 -11.09 6.77 -20.51
CA ASN A 345 -12.03 7.40 -19.59
C ASN A 345 -13.12 6.43 -19.12
N THR A 346 -13.65 5.62 -20.05
CA THR A 346 -14.84 4.79 -19.79
C THR A 346 -14.51 3.33 -19.54
N GLY A 347 -13.30 2.86 -19.92
CA GLY A 347 -12.94 1.44 -19.88
C GLY A 347 -13.65 0.58 -20.94
N GLU A 348 -14.37 1.20 -21.87
CA GLU A 348 -15.05 0.49 -22.96
C GLU A 348 -14.06 -0.06 -23.98
N TRP A 349 -14.32 -1.27 -24.45
CA TRP A 349 -13.50 -1.90 -25.49
C TRP A 349 -13.65 -1.21 -26.84
N ILE A 350 -12.53 -0.87 -27.46
CA ILE A 350 -12.49 -0.25 -28.78
C ILE A 350 -12.38 -1.33 -29.84
N SER A 351 -13.50 -1.91 -30.23
CA SER A 351 -13.60 -3.01 -31.18
C SER A 351 -13.11 -2.66 -32.60
N SER A 352 -12.94 -1.40 -32.92
CA SER A 352 -12.34 -0.93 -34.17
C SER A 352 -10.81 -0.98 -34.19
N CYS A 353 -10.18 -1.26 -33.03
CA CYS A 353 -8.73 -1.39 -32.88
C CYS A 353 -8.37 -2.82 -32.46
N THR A 354 -8.28 -3.69 -33.44
CA THR A 354 -8.03 -5.11 -33.25
C THR A 354 -6.88 -5.60 -34.15
N PRO A 355 -5.64 -5.14 -33.93
CA PRO A 355 -4.50 -5.60 -34.70
C PRO A 355 -4.27 -7.10 -34.49
N ILE A 356 -3.95 -7.83 -35.57
CA ILE A 356 -3.73 -9.27 -35.54
C ILE A 356 -2.23 -9.53 -35.42
N LEU A 357 -1.83 -10.13 -34.30
CA LEU A 357 -0.47 -10.54 -34.00
C LEU A 357 -0.40 -12.07 -33.91
N ASP A 358 0.80 -12.63 -34.15
CA ASP A 358 1.11 -14.04 -33.98
C ASP A 358 2.01 -14.33 -32.79
N GLY A 359 2.18 -13.33 -31.89
CA GLY A 359 2.98 -13.42 -30.67
C GLY A 359 2.63 -12.33 -29.67
N ARG A 360 3.16 -12.45 -28.47
CA ARG A 360 2.87 -11.60 -27.31
C ARG A 360 3.46 -10.21 -27.48
N VAL A 361 2.82 -9.24 -26.84
CA VAL A 361 3.37 -7.90 -26.58
C VAL A 361 3.87 -7.86 -25.14
N TRP A 362 5.14 -7.50 -24.99
CA TRP A 362 5.85 -7.47 -23.72
C TRP A 362 6.04 -6.07 -23.16
N ASP A 363 6.12 -5.07 -24.06
CA ASP A 363 6.32 -3.69 -23.67
C ASP A 363 5.81 -2.73 -24.74
N MET A 364 5.52 -1.48 -24.36
CA MET A 364 4.98 -0.45 -25.26
C MET A 364 5.48 0.93 -24.86
N GLU A 365 5.71 1.78 -25.88
CA GLU A 365 6.10 3.19 -25.73
C GLU A 365 5.38 4.08 -26.74
N VAL A 366 5.29 5.37 -26.46
CA VAL A 366 4.74 6.36 -27.41
C VAL A 366 5.86 7.24 -27.94
N SER A 367 6.07 7.19 -29.24
CA SER A 367 7.07 8.01 -29.93
C SER A 367 6.68 9.50 -29.97
N SER A 368 7.66 10.37 -30.26
CA SER A 368 7.48 11.82 -30.26
C SER A 368 6.41 12.34 -31.24
N ASP A 369 6.07 11.55 -32.26
CA ASP A 369 4.97 11.80 -33.20
C ASP A 369 3.60 11.23 -32.75
N GLY A 370 3.51 10.75 -31.52
CA GLY A 370 2.28 10.24 -30.93
C GLY A 370 1.86 8.83 -31.43
N GLN A 371 2.76 8.10 -32.12
CA GLN A 371 2.48 6.74 -32.55
C GLN A 371 2.85 5.74 -31.43
N LEU A 372 2.13 4.63 -31.37
CA LEU A 372 2.40 3.54 -30.43
C LEU A 372 3.47 2.60 -30.99
N ILE A 373 4.56 2.43 -30.25
CA ILE A 373 5.56 1.40 -30.52
C ILE A 373 5.24 0.19 -29.63
N ILE A 374 5.18 -0.99 -30.23
CA ILE A 374 4.97 -2.26 -29.51
C ILE A 374 6.21 -3.14 -29.66
N ALA A 375 6.58 -3.77 -28.56
CA ALA A 375 7.69 -4.73 -28.49
C ALA A 375 7.20 -6.11 -28.05
N GLY A 376 7.78 -7.18 -28.61
CA GLY A 376 7.26 -8.50 -28.29
C GLY A 376 8.06 -9.66 -28.93
N ASP A 377 7.39 -10.80 -29.02
CA ASP A 377 7.90 -12.00 -29.69
C ASP A 377 7.09 -12.34 -30.97
N PHE A 378 6.29 -11.42 -31.46
CA PHE A 378 5.55 -11.57 -32.72
C PHE A 378 6.47 -11.51 -33.92
N THR A 379 6.08 -12.19 -35.03
CA THR A 379 6.83 -12.20 -36.29
C THR A 379 6.11 -11.49 -37.42
N ASN A 380 4.85 -11.11 -37.20
CA ASN A 380 4.06 -10.29 -38.12
C ASN A 380 2.98 -9.52 -37.34
N VAL A 381 2.50 -8.44 -37.96
CA VAL A 381 1.33 -7.67 -37.51
C VAL A 381 0.42 -7.47 -38.71
N ASN A 382 -0.85 -7.82 -38.61
CA ASN A 382 -1.85 -7.74 -39.68
C ASN A 382 -1.42 -8.49 -40.97
N GLY A 383 -0.62 -9.56 -40.81
CA GLY A 383 -0.06 -10.33 -41.96
C GLY A 383 1.18 -9.69 -42.58
N ASP A 384 1.60 -8.51 -42.17
CA ASP A 384 2.84 -7.90 -42.64
C ASP A 384 4.06 -8.51 -41.94
N THR A 385 4.90 -9.18 -42.67
CA THR A 385 6.14 -9.82 -42.18
C THR A 385 7.37 -8.93 -42.33
N ALA A 386 7.21 -7.67 -42.74
CA ALA A 386 8.28 -6.68 -42.75
C ALA A 386 8.64 -6.20 -41.33
N VAL A 387 7.79 -6.50 -40.37
CA VAL A 387 8.01 -6.24 -38.93
C VAL A 387 8.14 -7.55 -38.15
N ALA A 388 8.98 -7.56 -37.11
CA ALA A 388 9.07 -8.66 -36.15
C ALA A 388 9.74 -8.17 -34.88
N GLY A 389 9.16 -8.49 -33.72
CA GLY A 389 9.67 -8.09 -32.40
C GLY A 389 9.49 -6.60 -32.06
N LEU A 390 9.38 -5.74 -33.07
CA LEU A 390 9.06 -4.31 -32.98
C LEU A 390 8.09 -3.93 -34.09
N ALA A 391 7.11 -3.09 -33.80
CA ALA A 391 6.24 -2.47 -34.77
C ALA A 391 5.76 -1.09 -34.25
N LYS A 392 5.37 -0.22 -35.20
CA LYS A 392 4.82 1.10 -34.91
C LYS A 392 3.41 1.21 -35.45
N LEU A 393 2.46 1.62 -34.62
CA LEU A 393 1.03 1.65 -34.94
C LEU A 393 0.47 3.05 -34.75
N ASN A 394 -0.43 3.44 -35.63
CA ASN A 394 -1.25 4.62 -35.39
C ASN A 394 -2.28 4.33 -34.27
N PRO A 395 -2.28 5.05 -33.15
CA PRO A 395 -3.13 4.72 -32.02
C PRO A 395 -4.63 4.91 -32.29
N ASN A 396 -5.00 5.70 -33.31
CA ASN A 396 -6.41 5.95 -33.65
C ASN A 396 -6.98 4.92 -34.62
N THR A 397 -6.18 4.40 -35.53
CA THR A 397 -6.61 3.46 -36.56
C THR A 397 -6.10 2.06 -36.35
N CYS A 398 -5.10 1.88 -35.48
CA CYS A 398 -4.35 0.63 -35.24
C CYS A 398 -3.67 0.06 -36.50
N ALA A 399 -3.48 0.91 -37.50
CA ALA A 399 -2.74 0.55 -38.72
C ALA A 399 -1.24 0.63 -38.45
N LEU A 400 -0.49 -0.29 -39.09
CA LEU A 400 0.97 -0.24 -39.11
C LEU A 400 1.47 1.04 -39.79
N ASP A 401 2.53 1.61 -39.25
CA ASP A 401 3.33 2.64 -39.90
C ASP A 401 4.28 1.99 -40.92
N PRO A 402 4.07 2.20 -42.23
CA PRO A 402 4.91 1.58 -43.26
C PRO A 402 6.33 2.17 -43.31
N SER A 403 6.57 3.30 -42.65
CA SER A 403 7.90 3.91 -42.55
C SER A 403 8.79 3.29 -41.47
N PHE A 404 8.20 2.47 -40.58
CA PHE A 404 8.90 1.79 -39.49
C PHE A 404 8.85 0.28 -39.64
N GLN A 405 9.63 -0.27 -40.58
CA GLN A 405 9.73 -1.71 -40.86
C GLN A 405 11.01 -2.28 -40.25
N VAL A 406 10.95 -2.64 -38.96
CA VAL A 406 12.09 -3.20 -38.22
C VAL A 406 11.83 -4.67 -37.90
N ARG A 407 12.85 -5.52 -38.07
CA ARG A 407 12.78 -6.92 -37.65
C ARG A 407 13.84 -7.19 -36.59
N VAL A 408 13.42 -7.57 -35.42
CA VAL A 408 14.28 -8.07 -34.36
C VAL A 408 14.09 -9.56 -34.24
N THR A 409 15.16 -10.32 -34.51
CA THR A 409 15.09 -11.78 -34.66
C THR A 409 16.23 -12.47 -33.93
N ARG A 410 16.16 -13.79 -33.86
CA ARG A 410 17.23 -14.64 -33.33
C ARG A 410 17.60 -15.68 -34.39
N SER A 411 18.90 -15.98 -34.54
CA SER A 411 19.37 -17.04 -35.42
C SER A 411 18.71 -18.37 -35.07
N GLY A 412 17.96 -18.92 -36.00
CA GLY A 412 17.26 -20.21 -35.83
C GLY A 412 15.87 -20.12 -35.17
N GLY A 413 15.31 -18.91 -34.96
CA GLY A 413 13.97 -18.79 -34.41
C GLY A 413 13.47 -17.36 -34.23
N ARG A 414 12.39 -17.22 -33.49
CA ARG A 414 11.83 -15.92 -33.09
C ARG A 414 12.81 -15.17 -32.17
N GLY A 415 12.93 -13.88 -32.36
CA GLY A 415 13.49 -12.97 -31.37
C GLY A 415 12.42 -12.54 -30.36
N MET A 416 12.82 -12.08 -29.19
CA MET A 416 11.93 -11.48 -28.20
C MET A 416 12.52 -10.14 -27.78
N VAL A 417 11.78 -9.07 -27.97
CA VAL A 417 12.05 -7.78 -27.34
C VAL A 417 11.19 -7.71 -26.09
N ARG A 418 11.85 -7.66 -24.92
CA ARG A 418 11.19 -7.79 -23.63
C ARG A 418 10.94 -6.46 -22.93
N GLY A 419 11.87 -5.53 -23.10
CA GLY A 419 11.79 -4.18 -22.54
C GLY A 419 12.25 -3.15 -23.57
N ILE A 420 11.61 -2.00 -23.61
CA ILE A 420 11.98 -0.84 -24.40
C ILE A 420 11.93 0.42 -23.56
N SER A 421 12.77 1.40 -23.92
CA SER A 421 12.78 2.71 -23.27
C SER A 421 13.11 3.78 -24.30
N LEU A 422 12.40 4.88 -24.25
CA LEU A 422 12.49 5.95 -25.23
C LEU A 422 13.12 7.22 -24.62
N LEU A 423 14.13 7.76 -25.30
CA LEU A 423 14.70 9.06 -24.98
C LEU A 423 14.75 9.93 -26.25
N GLY A 424 13.82 10.84 -26.40
CA GLY A 424 13.59 11.55 -27.66
C GLY A 424 13.25 10.56 -28.77
N ASP A 425 14.01 10.55 -29.88
CA ASP A 425 13.84 9.60 -30.97
C ASP A 425 14.72 8.35 -30.85
N ARG A 426 15.42 8.18 -29.75
CA ARG A 426 16.26 7.03 -29.47
C ARG A 426 15.47 5.98 -28.70
N LEU A 427 15.19 4.87 -29.33
CA LEU A 427 14.53 3.71 -28.75
C LEU A 427 15.57 2.67 -28.36
N PHE A 428 15.76 2.44 -27.07
CA PHE A 428 16.61 1.39 -26.54
C PHE A 428 15.78 0.12 -26.38
N ILE A 429 16.30 -1.00 -26.86
CA ILE A 429 15.61 -2.29 -26.87
C ILE A 429 16.46 -3.34 -26.17
N GLY A 430 15.83 -4.13 -25.32
CA GLY A 430 16.42 -5.25 -24.61
C GLY A 430 15.58 -6.52 -24.76
N GLY A 431 16.23 -7.71 -24.71
CA GLY A 431 15.49 -8.94 -24.86
C GLY A 431 16.35 -10.18 -25.06
N ALA A 432 15.81 -11.15 -25.80
CA ALA A 432 16.50 -12.34 -26.27
C ALA A 432 16.56 -12.36 -27.81
N PHE A 433 17.52 -11.65 -28.36
CA PHE A 433 17.70 -11.55 -29.83
C PHE A 433 19.17 -11.35 -30.16
N ASN A 434 19.55 -11.69 -31.41
CA ASN A 434 20.92 -11.49 -31.87
C ASN A 434 21.00 -10.88 -33.25
N GLN A 435 19.88 -10.46 -33.83
CA GLN A 435 19.81 -9.89 -35.16
C GLN A 435 18.78 -8.76 -35.20
N VAL A 436 19.13 -7.65 -35.85
CA VAL A 436 18.21 -6.56 -36.19
C VAL A 436 18.33 -6.30 -37.70
N THR A 437 17.20 -6.28 -38.41
CA THR A 437 17.10 -5.77 -39.77
C THR A 437 16.41 -4.41 -39.70
N PRO A 438 17.16 -3.30 -39.81
CA PRO A 438 16.59 -1.95 -39.77
C PRO A 438 15.76 -1.69 -41.04
N HIS A 439 14.89 -0.67 -40.97
CA HIS A 439 14.12 -0.25 -42.14
C HIS A 439 15.02 0.09 -43.33
N GLY A 440 14.80 -0.57 -44.46
CA GLY A 440 15.55 -0.33 -45.71
C GLY A 440 17.06 -0.65 -45.66
N ALA A 441 17.54 -1.34 -44.62
CA ALA A 441 18.96 -1.66 -44.45
C ALA A 441 19.19 -3.18 -44.25
N PRO A 442 20.43 -3.68 -44.48
CA PRO A 442 20.73 -5.09 -44.31
C PRO A 442 20.71 -5.50 -42.81
N LEU A 443 20.50 -6.81 -42.61
CA LEU A 443 20.58 -7.45 -41.31
C LEU A 443 21.93 -7.17 -40.60
N THR A 444 21.87 -6.79 -39.35
CA THR A 444 23.04 -6.54 -38.50
C THR A 444 22.98 -7.45 -37.26
N GLY A 445 24.11 -8.05 -36.93
CA GLY A 445 24.29 -8.82 -35.69
C GLY A 445 24.35 -7.90 -34.48
N VAL A 446 23.66 -8.25 -33.39
CA VAL A 446 23.63 -7.59 -32.10
C VAL A 446 23.66 -8.63 -30.98
N SER A 447 23.62 -8.24 -29.73
CA SER A 447 23.62 -9.17 -28.58
C SER A 447 22.67 -8.72 -27.47
N ASN A 448 21.41 -9.09 -27.61
CA ASN A 448 20.34 -8.92 -26.62
C ASN A 448 20.00 -7.46 -26.24
N ALA A 449 20.74 -6.48 -26.77
CA ALA A 449 20.45 -5.07 -26.58
C ALA A 449 20.91 -4.24 -27.80
N ALA A 450 20.15 -3.23 -28.16
CA ALA A 450 20.46 -2.33 -29.28
C ALA A 450 19.67 -1.02 -29.17
N GLU A 451 20.06 -0.03 -29.96
CA GLU A 451 19.32 1.22 -30.17
C GLU A 451 18.74 1.23 -31.59
N VAL A 452 17.49 1.65 -31.68
CA VAL A 452 16.79 1.90 -32.95
C VAL A 452 16.23 3.32 -32.91
N ASN A 453 16.31 4.05 -34.00
CA ASN A 453 15.65 5.35 -34.11
C ASN A 453 14.14 5.13 -34.24
N ALA A 454 13.35 5.69 -33.31
CA ALA A 454 11.91 5.50 -33.20
C ALA A 454 11.11 6.10 -34.39
N MET A 455 11.71 7.04 -35.13
CA MET A 455 11.07 7.69 -36.27
C MET A 455 11.39 6.98 -37.60
N THR A 456 12.64 6.50 -37.75
CA THR A 456 13.14 6.00 -39.02
C THR A 456 13.38 4.50 -39.06
N GLY A 457 13.33 3.81 -37.92
CA GLY A 457 13.67 2.39 -37.84
C GLY A 457 15.16 2.07 -38.07
N GLN A 458 16.03 3.06 -38.13
CA GLN A 458 17.47 2.87 -38.32
C GLN A 458 18.17 2.43 -37.04
N LEU A 459 19.15 1.55 -37.18
CA LEU A 459 19.95 1.06 -36.07
C LEU A 459 20.92 2.16 -35.57
N GLY A 460 20.91 2.43 -34.29
CA GLY A 460 21.81 3.40 -33.65
C GLY A 460 23.19 2.86 -33.31
N THR A 461 23.96 3.68 -32.60
CA THR A 461 25.35 3.35 -32.23
C THR A 461 25.43 2.61 -30.89
N TRP A 462 24.46 2.72 -30.01
CA TRP A 462 24.44 2.03 -28.74
C TRP A 462 24.04 0.55 -28.95
N ARG A 463 25.04 -0.33 -28.84
CA ARG A 463 24.89 -1.79 -29.06
C ARG A 463 25.82 -2.56 -28.14
N PRO A 464 25.57 -2.57 -26.82
CA PRO A 464 26.39 -3.34 -25.91
C PRO A 464 26.24 -4.85 -26.17
N ILE A 465 27.29 -5.60 -25.94
CA ILE A 465 27.28 -7.07 -26.03
C ILE A 465 26.84 -7.61 -24.68
N VAL A 466 25.56 -7.97 -24.55
CA VAL A 466 24.97 -8.56 -23.34
C VAL A 466 24.87 -10.07 -23.52
N ASN A 467 25.45 -10.86 -22.59
CA ASN A 467 25.55 -12.32 -22.76
C ASN A 467 24.31 -13.12 -22.37
N GLY A 468 23.22 -12.46 -21.98
CA GLY A 468 21.96 -13.12 -21.56
C GLY A 468 20.73 -12.25 -21.80
N LEU A 469 19.59 -12.75 -21.34
CA LEU A 469 18.30 -12.09 -21.48
C LEU A 469 18.28 -10.74 -20.75
N VAL A 470 17.91 -9.68 -21.45
CA VAL A 470 17.53 -8.39 -20.86
C VAL A 470 16.02 -8.41 -20.63
N MET A 471 15.60 -8.23 -19.39
CA MET A 471 14.20 -8.28 -18.96
C MET A 471 13.53 -6.90 -19.02
N ASP A 472 14.29 -5.88 -18.65
CA ASP A 472 13.83 -4.50 -18.61
C ASP A 472 14.99 -3.54 -18.91
N ILE A 473 14.66 -2.36 -19.39
CA ILE A 473 15.62 -1.35 -19.81
C ILE A 473 15.07 0.05 -19.53
N ASP A 474 15.89 0.94 -18.97
CA ASP A 474 15.51 2.31 -18.68
C ASP A 474 16.61 3.28 -19.13
N ALA A 475 16.28 4.18 -20.03
CA ALA A 475 17.18 5.21 -20.52
C ALA A 475 17.05 6.45 -19.63
N SER A 476 18.15 6.84 -18.99
CA SER A 476 18.17 8.03 -18.13
C SER A 476 17.67 9.29 -18.86
N GLU A 477 16.69 9.96 -18.30
CA GLU A 477 16.20 11.25 -18.82
C GLU A 477 17.30 12.32 -18.90
N ARG A 478 18.41 12.14 -18.15
CA ARG A 478 19.60 13.02 -18.22
C ARG A 478 20.49 12.77 -19.43
N GLY A 479 20.19 11.73 -20.22
CA GLY A 479 20.85 11.44 -21.49
C GLY A 479 22.30 10.94 -21.36
N ASP A 480 22.72 10.41 -20.23
CA ASP A 480 24.09 9.97 -19.99
C ASP A 480 24.27 8.46 -19.95
N ARG A 481 23.23 7.71 -19.61
CA ARG A 481 23.30 6.27 -19.41
C ARG A 481 22.01 5.53 -19.75
N VAL A 482 22.14 4.21 -19.89
CA VAL A 482 21.02 3.27 -20.03
C VAL A 482 21.21 2.17 -18.99
N TYR A 483 20.17 1.90 -18.22
CA TYR A 483 20.13 0.82 -17.25
C TYR A 483 19.54 -0.44 -17.87
N LEU A 484 20.01 -1.59 -17.42
CA LEU A 484 19.54 -2.90 -17.88
C LEU A 484 19.26 -3.80 -16.67
N ALA A 485 18.10 -4.40 -16.63
CA ALA A 485 17.77 -5.48 -15.72
C ALA A 485 17.63 -6.78 -16.51
N GLY A 486 18.04 -7.90 -15.92
CA GLY A 486 17.90 -9.14 -16.67
C GLY A 486 18.70 -10.32 -16.11
N TRP A 487 18.77 -11.33 -16.93
CA TRP A 487 19.45 -12.58 -16.64
C TRP A 487 20.71 -12.70 -17.48
N PHE A 488 21.70 -11.91 -17.14
CA PHE A 488 23.01 -11.87 -17.80
C PHE A 488 24.13 -11.68 -16.78
N THR A 489 25.33 -12.02 -17.13
CA THR A 489 26.50 -11.97 -16.25
C THR A 489 27.63 -11.10 -16.76
N THR A 490 27.59 -10.70 -18.05
CA THR A 490 28.58 -9.80 -18.62
C THR A 490 27.96 -8.82 -19.60
N ILE A 491 28.50 -7.61 -19.62
CA ILE A 491 28.29 -6.61 -20.67
C ILE A 491 29.65 -6.27 -21.29
N ASN A 492 29.80 -6.38 -22.62
CA ASN A 492 31.05 -6.19 -23.36
C ASN A 492 32.21 -7.04 -22.79
N GLY A 493 31.92 -8.25 -22.30
CA GLY A 493 32.90 -9.16 -21.71
C GLY A 493 33.38 -8.77 -20.29
N ILE A 494 32.89 -7.66 -19.73
CA ILE A 494 33.19 -7.28 -18.36
C ILE A 494 32.31 -8.11 -17.44
N ALA A 495 32.94 -8.97 -16.65
CA ALA A 495 32.28 -9.77 -15.63
C ALA A 495 32.04 -8.93 -14.36
N GLY A 496 31.08 -9.32 -13.59
CA GLY A 496 30.48 -8.54 -12.53
C GLY A 496 29.15 -8.01 -13.05
N GLU A 497 28.39 -7.39 -12.25
CA GLU A 497 27.04 -6.96 -12.60
C GLU A 497 27.02 -5.44 -12.88
N PRO A 498 27.58 -4.96 -14.03
CA PRO A 498 27.36 -3.59 -14.43
C PRO A 498 26.00 -3.51 -15.10
N TYR A 499 25.02 -3.01 -14.40
CA TYR A 499 23.67 -2.86 -14.95
C TYR A 499 23.41 -1.51 -15.62
N ALA A 500 24.45 -0.72 -15.80
CA ALA A 500 24.37 0.55 -16.52
C ALA A 500 25.48 0.67 -17.57
N THR A 501 25.14 1.27 -18.70
CA THR A 501 26.07 1.56 -19.80
C THR A 501 26.00 3.03 -20.15
N ARG A 502 27.11 3.58 -20.66
CA ARG A 502 27.07 4.93 -21.25
C ARG A 502 26.16 4.93 -22.48
N ILE A 503 25.33 5.96 -22.58
CA ILE A 503 24.40 6.10 -23.69
C ILE A 503 25.09 6.40 -25.03
N SER A 504 26.33 6.91 -25.01
CA SER A 504 27.08 7.30 -26.20
C SER A 504 27.63 6.11 -27.00
N ASP A 505 28.05 5.04 -26.33
CA ASP A 505 28.81 3.95 -26.92
C ASP A 505 28.50 2.56 -26.37
N GLY A 506 27.59 2.46 -25.38
CA GLY A 506 27.24 1.20 -24.75
C GLY A 506 28.32 0.61 -23.83
N ALA A 507 29.36 1.38 -23.48
CA ALA A 507 30.36 0.89 -22.55
C ALA A 507 29.81 0.80 -21.13
N PRO A 508 30.07 -0.31 -20.41
CA PRO A 508 29.53 -0.50 -19.07
C PRO A 508 30.14 0.51 -18.06
N LEU A 509 29.31 0.98 -17.15
CA LEU A 509 29.70 1.81 -16.03
C LEU A 509 30.15 0.91 -14.87
N THR A 510 31.43 0.68 -14.75
CA THR A 510 32.03 -0.31 -13.82
C THR A 510 31.93 0.05 -12.33
N ASN A 511 31.56 1.28 -12.01
CA ASN A 511 31.28 1.71 -10.65
C ASN A 511 29.83 1.48 -10.22
N PHE A 512 28.99 0.99 -11.11
CA PHE A 512 27.58 0.76 -10.84
C PHE A 512 27.34 -0.74 -10.66
N HIS A 513 27.17 -1.17 -9.41
CA HIS A 513 26.95 -2.57 -9.05
C HIS A 513 25.73 -2.70 -8.15
N TRP A 514 24.79 -3.52 -8.58
CA TRP A 514 23.69 -3.94 -7.71
C TRP A 514 24.18 -5.04 -6.76
N LEU A 515 24.01 -4.85 -5.48
CA LEU A 515 24.40 -5.86 -4.48
C LEU A 515 23.26 -6.85 -4.18
N LEU A 516 22.49 -7.25 -5.19
CA LEU A 516 21.44 -8.23 -5.04
C LEU A 516 22.03 -9.65 -5.10
N THR A 517 22.67 -10.10 -4.03
CA THR A 517 23.12 -11.48 -3.91
C THR A 517 22.18 -12.26 -3.01
N ALA A 518 21.38 -13.17 -3.59
CA ALA A 518 20.61 -14.13 -2.84
C ALA A 518 21.40 -15.44 -2.68
N PRO A 519 21.68 -15.91 -1.46
CA PRO A 519 22.31 -17.21 -1.26
C PRO A 519 21.36 -18.34 -1.66
N GLY A 520 21.83 -19.25 -2.49
CA GLY A 520 21.10 -20.47 -2.87
C GLY A 520 20.20 -20.35 -4.09
N ILE A 521 20.06 -19.16 -4.69
CA ILE A 521 19.41 -18.97 -5.98
C ILE A 521 20.54 -18.73 -6.99
N GLY A 522 20.62 -19.53 -8.04
CA GLY A 522 21.71 -19.49 -9.00
C GLY A 522 21.76 -18.17 -9.79
N GLY A 523 22.64 -17.26 -9.38
CA GLY A 523 22.96 -16.00 -10.03
C GLY A 523 22.01 -14.86 -9.72
N PRO A 524 22.45 -13.60 -9.91
CA PRO A 524 21.62 -12.41 -9.81
C PRO A 524 20.60 -12.41 -10.95
N TRP A 525 19.39 -11.98 -10.63
CA TRP A 525 18.32 -11.90 -11.57
C TRP A 525 17.41 -10.73 -11.23
N SER A 526 17.62 -9.61 -11.89
CA SER A 526 16.72 -8.46 -11.84
C SER A 526 15.65 -8.57 -12.93
N GLN A 527 14.44 -8.10 -12.63
CA GLN A 527 13.33 -8.13 -13.59
C GLN A 527 12.90 -6.74 -13.99
N THR A 528 13.16 -5.74 -13.17
CA THR A 528 12.80 -4.35 -13.47
C THR A 528 13.88 -3.39 -13.01
N VAL A 529 13.99 -2.26 -13.70
CA VAL A 529 14.85 -1.13 -13.36
C VAL A 529 14.16 0.18 -13.75
N LYS A 530 14.21 1.19 -12.84
CA LYS A 530 13.63 2.51 -13.11
C LYS A 530 14.45 3.61 -12.46
N GLU A 531 14.90 4.60 -13.23
CA GLU A 531 15.49 5.83 -12.70
C GLU A 531 14.39 6.84 -12.37
N VAL A 532 14.46 7.44 -11.18
CA VAL A 532 13.56 8.51 -10.75
C VAL A 532 14.37 9.57 -10.02
N GLY A 533 14.59 10.71 -10.65
CA GLY A 533 15.43 11.77 -10.08
C GLY A 533 16.87 11.31 -9.81
N ASP A 534 17.28 11.29 -8.54
CA ASP A 534 18.60 10.82 -8.13
C ASP A 534 18.63 9.35 -7.69
N GLN A 535 17.51 8.65 -7.79
CA GLN A 535 17.39 7.25 -7.39
C GLN A 535 17.27 6.33 -8.61
N VAL A 536 17.79 5.13 -8.48
CA VAL A 536 17.56 4.02 -9.41
C VAL A 536 17.00 2.84 -8.63
N TYR A 537 15.82 2.41 -8.98
CA TYR A 537 15.14 1.29 -8.36
C TYR A 537 15.37 0.02 -9.16
N VAL A 538 15.64 -1.06 -8.46
CA VAL A 538 15.86 -2.38 -9.06
C VAL A 538 15.08 -3.43 -8.28
N GLY A 539 14.33 -4.24 -8.99
CA GLY A 539 13.58 -5.35 -8.41
C GLY A 539 13.84 -6.67 -9.15
N GLY A 540 13.54 -7.80 -8.52
CA GLY A 540 13.69 -9.10 -9.17
C GLY A 540 13.48 -10.30 -8.25
N ARG A 541 14.02 -11.44 -8.67
CA ARG A 541 13.89 -12.76 -8.06
C ARG A 541 14.36 -12.85 -6.61
N GLN A 542 15.17 -11.90 -6.17
CA GLN A 542 15.62 -11.82 -4.79
C GLN A 542 14.51 -11.44 -3.81
N HIS A 543 13.29 -11.24 -4.33
CA HIS A 543 12.13 -10.78 -3.58
C HIS A 543 12.34 -9.40 -2.95
N VAL A 544 13.26 -8.64 -3.51
CA VAL A 544 13.68 -7.33 -3.02
C VAL A 544 13.44 -6.29 -4.10
N ILE A 545 12.97 -5.13 -3.71
CA ILE A 545 13.14 -3.89 -4.44
C ILE A 545 14.10 -3.00 -3.65
N ALA A 546 15.11 -2.49 -4.32
CA ALA A 546 16.13 -1.64 -3.71
C ALA A 546 16.33 -0.37 -4.53
N SER A 547 16.66 0.73 -3.87
CA SER A 547 17.06 1.96 -4.53
C SER A 547 18.53 2.27 -4.29
N TYR A 548 19.12 2.89 -5.30
CA TYR A 548 20.52 3.29 -5.31
C TYR A 548 20.61 4.74 -5.80
N ASN A 549 21.53 5.48 -5.23
CA ASN A 549 21.86 6.80 -5.79
C ASN A 549 22.51 6.61 -7.17
N ARG A 550 21.99 7.29 -8.17
CA ARG A 550 22.41 7.11 -9.57
C ARG A 550 23.87 7.42 -9.86
N ASP A 551 24.50 8.31 -9.10
CA ASP A 551 25.88 8.77 -9.35
C ASP A 551 26.92 8.03 -8.51
N SER A 552 26.62 7.80 -7.23
CA SER A 552 27.52 7.09 -6.33
C SER A 552 27.33 5.58 -6.30
N ALA A 553 26.24 5.06 -6.86
CA ALA A 553 25.79 3.68 -6.75
C ALA A 553 25.61 3.18 -5.29
N ALA A 554 25.56 4.11 -4.33
CA ALA A 554 25.30 3.77 -2.95
C ALA A 554 23.84 3.36 -2.78
N GLN A 555 23.60 2.23 -2.11
CA GLN A 555 22.25 1.81 -1.77
C GLN A 555 21.61 2.79 -0.79
N THR A 556 20.41 3.26 -1.10
CA THR A 556 19.65 4.24 -0.30
C THR A 556 18.50 3.61 0.44
N SER A 557 17.85 2.60 -0.16
CA SER A 557 16.82 1.82 0.51
C SER A 557 16.80 0.38 0.04
N SER A 558 16.17 -0.50 0.78
CA SER A 558 15.81 -1.83 0.30
C SER A 558 14.68 -2.44 1.11
N HIS A 559 13.80 -3.17 0.43
CA HIS A 559 12.61 -3.76 0.98
C HIS A 559 12.46 -5.18 0.44
N ILE A 560 12.12 -6.11 1.31
CA ILE A 560 11.95 -7.52 0.96
C ILE A 560 10.50 -7.95 1.17
N SER A 561 9.92 -8.63 0.18
CA SER A 561 8.62 -9.26 0.34
C SER A 561 8.73 -10.62 1.03
N VAL A 562 7.79 -10.92 1.93
CA VAL A 562 7.78 -12.16 2.72
C VAL A 562 6.36 -12.75 2.71
N PRO A 563 6.17 -14.01 2.41
CA PRO A 563 7.13 -15.12 2.30
C PRO A 563 7.84 -15.26 0.97
N GLY A 564 7.83 -14.27 0.12
CA GLY A 564 8.49 -14.27 -1.16
C GLY A 564 7.67 -13.54 -2.21
N GLY A 565 8.18 -13.40 -3.40
CA GLY A 565 7.55 -12.78 -4.55
C GLY A 565 8.48 -11.81 -5.26
N ASP A 566 8.79 -12.12 -6.51
CA ASP A 566 9.67 -11.30 -7.34
C ASP A 566 9.04 -9.93 -7.61
N PHE A 567 9.86 -8.89 -7.62
CA PHE A 567 9.43 -7.59 -8.13
C PHE A 567 9.64 -7.57 -9.65
N GLN A 568 8.55 -7.42 -10.39
CA GLN A 568 8.47 -7.68 -11.83
C GLN A 568 8.36 -6.41 -12.66
N ALA A 569 7.81 -5.35 -12.09
CA ALA A 569 7.70 -4.05 -12.74
C ALA A 569 7.86 -2.92 -11.71
N ALA A 570 8.35 -1.79 -12.16
CA ALA A 570 8.45 -0.58 -11.38
C ALA A 570 8.12 0.64 -12.26
N GLU A 571 7.22 1.51 -11.80
CA GLU A 571 6.83 2.70 -12.52
C GLU A 571 6.72 3.90 -11.59
N ALA A 572 7.15 5.05 -12.07
CA ALA A 572 7.13 6.29 -11.33
C ALA A 572 5.91 7.15 -11.71
N ALA A 573 5.13 7.50 -10.73
CA ALA A 573 4.02 8.42 -10.90
C ALA A 573 3.81 9.25 -9.63
N PHE A 574 3.45 10.52 -9.79
CA PHE A 574 3.01 11.42 -8.71
C PHE A 574 4.02 11.61 -7.56
N GLY A 575 5.32 11.48 -7.82
CA GLY A 575 6.34 11.54 -6.77
C GLY A 575 6.56 10.22 -6.04
N TYR A 576 5.90 9.14 -6.49
CA TYR A 576 6.06 7.79 -5.98
C TYR A 576 6.71 6.86 -6.98
N LEU A 577 7.26 5.78 -6.46
CA LEU A 577 7.50 4.56 -7.20
C LEU A 577 6.46 3.51 -6.81
N PHE A 578 5.82 2.93 -7.79
CA PHE A 578 4.98 1.74 -7.65
C PHE A 578 5.82 0.52 -8.03
N GLY A 579 6.00 -0.41 -7.11
CA GLY A 579 6.73 -1.64 -7.34
C GLY A 579 5.78 -2.84 -7.36
N ALA A 580 5.61 -3.47 -8.53
CA ALA A 580 4.75 -4.64 -8.68
C ALA A 580 5.49 -5.93 -8.37
N CYS A 581 4.83 -6.83 -7.65
CA CYS A 581 5.40 -8.11 -7.26
C CYS A 581 4.36 -9.24 -7.21
N HIS A 582 4.78 -10.47 -7.39
CA HIS A 582 3.94 -11.60 -7.07
C HIS A 582 3.96 -11.90 -5.56
N CYS A 583 3.63 -10.91 -4.78
CA CYS A 583 3.69 -10.94 -3.33
C CYS A 583 2.32 -10.72 -2.69
N GLY A 584 2.13 -11.33 -1.56
CA GLY A 584 0.97 -11.12 -0.72
C GLY A 584 1.30 -11.54 0.69
N GLY A 585 1.44 -10.60 1.60
CA GLY A 585 1.87 -10.86 2.97
C GLY A 585 2.56 -9.65 3.57
N ASP A 586 3.80 -9.81 3.96
CA ASP A 586 4.57 -8.81 4.67
C ASP A 586 5.75 -8.29 3.85
N THR A 587 6.14 -7.07 4.10
CA THR A 587 7.39 -6.50 3.61
C THR A 587 8.27 -6.10 4.78
N GLY A 588 9.55 -6.48 4.74
CA GLY A 588 10.57 -5.94 5.64
C GLY A 588 11.11 -4.66 5.04
N VAL A 589 11.08 -3.59 5.80
CA VAL A 589 11.38 -2.22 5.36
C VAL A 589 12.73 -1.77 5.88
N ASN A 590 13.48 -1.05 5.06
CA ASN A 590 14.79 -0.46 5.39
C ASN A 590 15.79 -1.49 5.96
N LEU A 591 16.08 -2.49 5.15
CA LEU A 591 17.11 -3.47 5.49
C LEU A 591 18.47 -2.80 5.58
N SER A 592 19.19 -2.98 6.68
CA SER A 592 20.56 -2.50 6.79
C SER A 592 21.54 -3.51 6.18
N GLY A 593 22.41 -3.04 5.30
CA GLY A 593 23.44 -3.87 4.71
C GLY A 593 22.95 -4.73 3.57
N ARG A 594 23.54 -5.89 3.40
CA ARG A 594 23.34 -6.73 2.22
C ARG A 594 21.93 -7.28 2.15
N THR A 595 21.27 -7.09 1.03
CA THR A 595 20.03 -7.78 0.68
C THR A 595 20.29 -9.27 0.52
N ARG A 596 19.77 -10.04 1.44
CA ARG A 596 19.76 -11.50 1.34
C ARG A 596 18.32 -11.99 1.45
N TRP A 597 17.94 -12.87 0.56
CA TRP A 597 16.71 -13.62 0.73
C TRP A 597 16.98 -14.88 1.53
N TYR A 598 16.10 -15.20 2.47
CA TYR A 598 16.11 -16.43 3.21
C TYR A 598 14.71 -17.02 3.15
N GLY A 599 14.60 -18.29 2.84
CA GLY A 599 13.35 -18.98 2.70
C GLY A 599 12.52 -19.14 3.98
N ASN A 600 12.96 -18.55 5.09
CA ASN A 600 12.29 -18.65 6.36
C ASN A 600 12.15 -17.27 7.02
N ILE A 601 10.91 -16.95 7.35
CA ILE A 601 10.52 -15.75 8.09
C ILE A 601 11.29 -15.57 9.43
N ALA A 602 11.66 -16.67 10.08
CA ALA A 602 12.44 -16.61 11.32
C ALA A 602 13.79 -15.90 11.16
N ASP A 603 14.26 -15.82 9.95
CA ASP A 603 15.56 -15.22 9.64
C ASP A 603 15.48 -13.72 9.30
N MET A 604 14.33 -13.08 9.46
CA MET A 604 14.15 -11.62 9.24
C MET A 604 14.81 -10.74 10.32
N THR A 605 15.86 -11.20 10.94
CA THR A 605 16.65 -10.41 11.91
C THR A 605 17.67 -9.47 11.27
N TRP A 606 17.63 -9.29 9.95
CA TRP A 606 18.70 -8.65 9.18
C TRP A 606 18.73 -7.13 9.15
N GLY A 607 18.21 -6.53 10.18
CA GLY A 607 18.23 -5.10 10.28
C GLY A 607 17.06 -4.40 9.57
N ALA A 608 16.00 -5.14 9.27
CA ALA A 608 14.73 -4.47 8.97
C ALA A 608 14.33 -3.62 10.16
N THR A 609 14.12 -2.35 9.94
CA THR A 609 13.70 -1.41 10.99
C THR A 609 12.21 -1.48 11.25
N ARG A 610 11.45 -1.97 10.27
CA ARG A 610 10.01 -2.10 10.32
C ARG A 610 9.57 -3.26 9.43
N SER A 611 8.44 -3.89 9.70
CA SER A 611 7.71 -4.69 8.71
C SER A 611 6.29 -4.15 8.56
N ASP A 612 5.76 -4.28 7.37
CA ASP A 612 4.41 -3.86 7.04
C ASP A 612 3.76 -4.82 6.06
N ARG A 613 2.54 -4.54 5.68
CA ARG A 613 1.82 -5.36 4.71
C ARG A 613 2.07 -4.88 3.30
N ILE A 614 2.19 -5.83 2.36
CA ILE A 614 2.22 -5.59 0.92
C ILE A 614 1.23 -6.53 0.22
N GLN A 615 0.56 -6.04 -0.81
CA GLN A 615 -0.38 -6.83 -1.60
C GLN A 615 -0.16 -6.54 -3.09
N GLN A 616 0.67 -7.35 -3.71
CA GLN A 616 1.02 -7.33 -5.15
C GLN A 616 1.66 -6.04 -5.67
N VAL A 617 1.40 -4.91 -5.06
CA VAL A 617 2.07 -3.63 -5.36
C VAL A 617 2.46 -2.95 -4.06
N GLY A 618 3.70 -2.53 -3.98
CA GLY A 618 4.20 -1.64 -2.92
C GLY A 618 4.31 -0.21 -3.42
N LEU A 619 4.06 0.74 -2.54
CA LEU A 619 4.24 2.17 -2.80
C LEU A 619 5.46 2.69 -2.05
N TYR A 620 6.30 3.45 -2.74
CA TYR A 620 7.54 4.00 -2.19
C TYR A 620 7.63 5.49 -2.51
N ASP A 621 8.14 6.27 -1.58
CA ASP A 621 8.53 7.65 -1.87
C ASP A 621 9.67 7.66 -2.90
N ALA A 622 9.46 8.29 -4.04
CA ALA A 622 10.39 8.20 -5.17
C ALA A 622 11.75 8.87 -4.92
N ALA A 623 11.82 9.83 -4.00
CA ALA A 623 13.06 10.54 -3.69
C ALA A 623 13.91 9.84 -2.63
N THR A 624 13.27 9.18 -1.66
CA THR A 624 13.95 8.59 -0.50
C THR A 624 13.96 7.06 -0.53
N GLY A 625 13.12 6.43 -1.34
CA GLY A 625 12.90 4.99 -1.35
C GLY A 625 12.16 4.47 -0.12
N ALA A 626 11.60 5.33 0.71
CA ALA A 626 10.85 4.91 1.89
C ALA A 626 9.55 4.21 1.50
N TYR A 627 9.27 3.05 2.11
CA TYR A 627 8.00 2.35 1.93
C TYR A 627 6.86 3.14 2.58
N LEU A 628 5.77 3.28 1.83
CA LEU A 628 4.59 4.02 2.24
C LEU A 628 3.45 3.03 2.56
N ASP A 629 3.18 2.85 3.83
CA ASP A 629 2.27 1.83 4.36
C ASP A 629 0.78 2.19 4.28
N TRP A 630 0.47 3.41 3.89
CA TRP A 630 -0.90 3.90 3.81
C TRP A 630 -1.65 3.43 2.55
N TRP A 631 -0.95 2.91 1.54
CA TRP A 631 -1.55 2.38 0.33
C TRP A 631 -1.40 0.86 0.24
N LEU A 632 -2.53 0.17 0.26
CA LEU A 632 -2.60 -1.28 0.19
C LEU A 632 -3.74 -1.67 -0.74
N PRO A 633 -3.47 -1.86 -2.04
CA PRO A 633 -4.52 -2.16 -3.00
C PRO A 633 -5.16 -3.54 -2.76
N SER A 634 -6.49 -3.60 -2.89
CA SER A 634 -7.24 -4.84 -2.80
C SER A 634 -7.23 -5.56 -4.15
N ILE A 635 -6.15 -6.28 -4.45
CA ILE A 635 -5.99 -7.02 -5.70
C ILE A 635 -5.97 -8.50 -5.42
N ALA A 636 -6.64 -9.27 -6.27
CA ALA A 636 -6.58 -10.73 -6.27
C ALA A 636 -5.96 -11.22 -7.58
N SER A 637 -4.85 -11.92 -7.46
CA SER A 637 -4.22 -12.66 -8.54
C SER A 637 -4.89 -14.01 -8.76
N ALA A 638 -4.93 -14.50 -9.99
CA ALA A 638 -5.47 -15.81 -10.32
C ALA A 638 -4.56 -16.95 -9.81
N THR A 639 -3.26 -16.79 -9.92
CA THR A 639 -2.26 -17.79 -9.52
C THR A 639 -1.30 -17.33 -8.45
N GLY A 640 -1.21 -16.04 -8.22
CA GLY A 640 -0.26 -15.43 -7.31
C GLY A 640 0.90 -14.72 -8.01
N ASP A 641 0.90 -14.69 -9.35
CA ASP A 641 1.98 -14.06 -10.11
C ASP A 641 1.89 -12.53 -10.10
N GLY A 642 0.72 -11.96 -9.82
CA GLY A 642 0.56 -10.52 -9.63
C GLY A 642 0.73 -9.68 -10.90
N PRO A 643 0.88 -8.35 -10.74
CA PRO A 643 1.04 -7.45 -11.87
C PRO A 643 2.42 -7.54 -12.51
N TRP A 644 2.43 -7.50 -13.86
CA TRP A 644 3.63 -7.47 -14.70
C TRP A 644 3.89 -6.09 -15.30
N VAL A 645 2.92 -5.20 -15.21
CA VAL A 645 3.02 -3.83 -15.71
C VAL A 645 2.24 -2.89 -14.81
N ILE A 646 2.79 -1.69 -14.62
CA ILE A 646 2.14 -0.53 -14.04
C ILE A 646 2.36 0.64 -15.00
N THR A 647 1.33 1.42 -15.24
CA THR A 647 1.41 2.66 -16.00
C THR A 647 0.44 3.69 -15.46
N LYS A 648 0.58 4.94 -15.89
CA LYS A 648 -0.36 6.01 -15.58
C LYS A 648 -1.04 6.52 -16.83
N ASP A 649 -2.24 7.06 -16.69
CA ASP A 649 -2.93 7.78 -17.78
C ASP A 649 -2.89 9.30 -17.57
N HIS A 650 -3.38 10.05 -18.59
CA HIS A 650 -3.45 11.51 -18.53
C HIS A 650 -4.46 12.05 -17.50
N ASN A 651 -5.38 11.20 -17.01
CA ASN A 651 -6.34 11.53 -15.94
C ASN A 651 -5.77 11.27 -14.55
N GLU A 652 -4.45 11.03 -14.46
CA GLU A 652 -3.77 10.71 -13.21
C GLU A 652 -4.30 9.44 -12.52
N CYS A 653 -4.80 8.48 -13.31
CA CYS A 653 -5.11 7.14 -12.82
C CYS A 653 -3.89 6.22 -13.00
N VAL A 654 -3.70 5.32 -12.04
CA VAL A 654 -2.71 4.25 -12.12
C VAL A 654 -3.41 2.99 -12.63
N TRP A 655 -2.86 2.40 -13.67
CA TRP A 655 -3.29 1.13 -14.22
C TRP A 655 -2.25 0.08 -13.91
N GLN A 656 -2.71 -1.11 -13.58
CA GLN A 656 -1.85 -2.26 -13.36
C GLN A 656 -2.43 -3.48 -14.06
N GLY A 657 -1.58 -4.26 -14.69
CA GLY A 657 -1.95 -5.45 -15.44
C GLY A 657 -1.10 -6.65 -15.08
N GLY A 658 -1.69 -7.83 -15.12
CA GLY A 658 -1.04 -9.10 -14.82
C GLY A 658 -1.99 -10.27 -14.92
N ASP A 659 -1.92 -11.19 -13.98
CA ASP A 659 -2.84 -12.32 -13.84
C ASP A 659 -4.03 -11.98 -12.93
N THR A 660 -4.48 -10.73 -12.93
CA THR A 660 -5.56 -10.25 -12.07
C THR A 660 -6.82 -11.06 -12.30
N LYS A 661 -7.44 -11.53 -11.22
CA LYS A 661 -8.69 -12.27 -11.30
C LYS A 661 -9.80 -11.44 -11.89
N ARG A 662 -10.70 -12.14 -12.61
CA ARG A 662 -11.93 -11.56 -13.12
C ARG A 662 -12.77 -10.85 -12.05
N ASP A 663 -12.77 -11.39 -10.84
CA ASP A 663 -13.40 -10.80 -9.67
C ASP A 663 -12.32 -10.25 -8.74
N ALA A 664 -11.84 -9.06 -8.97
CA ALA A 664 -10.96 -8.40 -8.02
C ALA A 664 -11.74 -8.09 -6.74
N TYR A 665 -11.05 -8.21 -5.61
CA TYR A 665 -11.66 -8.10 -4.30
C TYR A 665 -11.47 -6.69 -3.77
N SER A 666 -12.52 -5.91 -3.66
CA SER A 666 -12.51 -4.73 -2.81
C SER A 666 -12.72 -5.16 -1.36
N GLY A 667 -11.99 -4.57 -0.42
CA GLY A 667 -11.87 -5.03 0.98
C GLY A 667 -13.16 -5.22 1.78
N ASN A 668 -14.32 -4.94 1.19
CA ASN A 668 -15.66 -5.04 1.80
C ASN A 668 -16.52 -6.18 1.24
N ALA A 669 -15.92 -7.20 0.65
CA ALA A 669 -16.64 -8.33 0.05
C ALA A 669 -17.46 -8.00 -1.22
N ALA A 670 -17.43 -6.79 -1.73
CA ALA A 670 -17.86 -6.51 -3.09
C ALA A 670 -16.81 -7.03 -4.06
N LYS A 671 -17.25 -7.72 -5.09
CA LYS A 671 -16.38 -8.23 -6.14
C LYS A 671 -16.51 -7.31 -7.33
N ASP A 672 -15.50 -6.48 -7.53
CA ASP A 672 -15.44 -5.63 -8.71
C ASP A 672 -14.80 -6.39 -9.87
N PHE A 673 -15.30 -6.17 -11.06
CA PHE A 673 -14.77 -6.83 -12.24
C PHE A 673 -13.39 -6.28 -12.60
N ALA A 674 -12.44 -7.18 -12.78
CA ALA A 674 -11.09 -6.87 -13.21
C ALA A 674 -10.59 -7.96 -14.15
N GLY A 675 -10.78 -7.80 -15.43
CA GLY A 675 -10.32 -8.77 -16.43
C GLY A 675 -8.86 -8.54 -16.80
N GLY A 676 -7.91 -9.13 -16.07
CA GLY A 676 -6.47 -9.05 -16.35
C GLY A 676 -5.79 -7.75 -15.91
N PHE A 677 -6.54 -6.69 -15.66
CA PHE A 677 -6.00 -5.39 -15.21
C PHE A 677 -7.00 -4.62 -14.36
N THR A 678 -6.51 -3.63 -13.63
CA THR A 678 -7.28 -2.74 -12.77
C THR A 678 -6.87 -1.30 -12.96
N LYS A 679 -7.76 -0.38 -12.62
CA LYS A 679 -7.56 1.06 -12.69
C LYS A 679 -7.87 1.70 -11.34
N TYR A 680 -6.93 2.47 -10.82
CA TYR A 680 -7.08 3.28 -9.62
C TYR A 680 -7.01 4.74 -10.02
N CYS A 681 -8.16 5.39 -10.07
CA CYS A 681 -8.20 6.83 -10.29
C CYS A 681 -8.12 7.53 -8.96
N SER A 682 -7.09 8.31 -8.78
CA SER A 682 -6.95 9.10 -7.59
C SER A 682 -7.80 10.35 -7.66
N ALA A 683 -8.38 10.72 -6.54
CA ALA A 683 -8.43 12.11 -6.22
C ALA A 683 -6.98 12.51 -5.90
N VAL A 684 -6.22 12.98 -6.88
CA VAL A 684 -4.87 13.48 -6.66
C VAL A 684 -5.01 14.75 -5.86
N ASP A 685 -4.90 14.61 -4.56
CA ASP A 685 -5.00 15.74 -3.68
C ASP A 685 -3.63 16.32 -3.40
N ARG A 686 -3.31 17.39 -4.15
CA ARG A 686 -2.11 18.20 -3.99
C ARG A 686 -2.40 19.56 -3.39
N SER A 687 -3.61 19.76 -2.95
CA SER A 687 -4.09 21.01 -2.42
C SER A 687 -4.45 20.89 -0.94
N VAL A 688 -4.57 21.99 -0.28
CA VAL A 688 -5.28 22.07 0.98
C VAL A 688 -6.73 22.40 0.71
N PRO A 689 -7.69 21.98 1.56
CA PRO A 689 -9.06 22.40 1.44
C PRO A 689 -9.22 23.92 1.42
N THR A 690 -10.23 24.40 0.74
CA THR A 690 -10.59 25.82 0.86
C THR A 690 -11.03 26.16 2.28
N ALA A 691 -10.92 27.42 2.68
CA ALA A 691 -11.54 27.85 3.92
C ALA A 691 -13.06 27.61 3.86
N PRO A 692 -13.69 27.11 4.96
CA PRO A 692 -15.13 27.02 5.03
C PRO A 692 -15.81 28.38 4.85
N ALA A 693 -16.96 28.42 4.18
CA ALA A 693 -17.68 29.66 3.95
C ALA A 693 -18.65 29.97 5.12
N GLN A 694 -19.00 31.25 5.30
CA GLN A 694 -20.15 31.72 6.09
C GLN A 694 -20.26 31.14 7.51
N HIS A 695 -19.17 31.11 8.29
CA HIS A 695 -19.27 30.62 9.65
C HIS A 695 -19.99 31.61 10.57
N ALA A 696 -20.74 31.09 11.51
CA ALA A 696 -21.46 31.84 12.51
C ALA A 696 -21.47 31.11 13.85
N ALA A 697 -21.41 31.84 14.94
CA ALA A 697 -21.58 31.33 16.30
C ALA A 697 -22.88 31.86 16.91
N SER A 698 -23.58 31.05 17.71
CA SER A 698 -24.83 31.43 18.39
C SER A 698 -24.94 30.77 19.74
N LEU A 699 -25.38 31.54 20.75
CA LEU A 699 -25.66 30.98 22.06
C LEU A 699 -26.99 30.20 22.03
N ARG A 700 -26.93 28.98 22.51
CA ARG A 700 -28.08 28.10 22.62
C ARG A 700 -28.79 28.25 23.97
N PRO A 701 -30.08 27.87 24.07
CA PRO A 701 -30.84 27.97 25.33
C PRO A 701 -30.25 27.17 26.50
N ASP A 702 -29.44 26.17 26.19
CA ASP A 702 -28.75 25.32 27.18
C ASP A 702 -27.39 25.87 27.65
N GLY A 703 -27.04 27.10 27.20
CA GLY A 703 -25.77 27.75 27.54
C GLY A 703 -24.59 27.30 26.70
N THR A 704 -24.78 26.38 25.73
CA THR A 704 -23.74 25.97 24.77
C THR A 704 -23.66 26.94 23.59
N VAL A 705 -22.56 26.91 22.86
CA VAL A 705 -22.38 27.71 21.63
C VAL A 705 -22.47 26.81 20.41
N GLY A 706 -23.47 27.06 19.55
CA GLY A 706 -23.57 26.42 18.25
C GLY A 706 -22.74 27.19 17.24
N VAL A 707 -21.81 26.48 16.56
CA VAL A 707 -21.02 27.02 15.45
C VAL A 707 -21.46 26.34 14.19
N THR A 708 -21.74 27.09 13.13
CA THR A 708 -22.16 26.60 11.81
C THR A 708 -21.34 27.24 10.73
N TRP A 709 -21.15 26.55 9.63
CA TRP A 709 -20.38 27.03 8.46
C TRP A 709 -20.87 26.44 7.16
N GLY A 710 -20.44 27.02 6.03
CA GLY A 710 -20.65 26.45 4.72
C GLY A 710 -19.58 25.40 4.39
N GLN A 711 -19.91 24.47 3.54
CA GLN A 711 -19.00 23.42 3.13
C GLN A 711 -17.75 23.99 2.46
N ALA A 712 -16.57 23.50 2.84
CA ALA A 712 -15.33 23.72 2.12
C ALA A 712 -15.30 22.87 0.84
N SER A 713 -14.40 23.16 -0.06
CA SER A 713 -14.18 22.40 -1.29
C SER A 713 -12.78 21.83 -1.30
N ASP A 714 -12.70 20.57 -1.70
CA ASP A 714 -11.47 19.82 -1.85
C ASP A 714 -11.67 18.67 -2.84
N PRO A 715 -10.65 18.31 -3.65
CA PRO A 715 -10.74 17.18 -4.56
C PRO A 715 -11.02 15.83 -3.90
N SER A 716 -10.56 15.62 -2.66
CA SER A 716 -10.74 14.35 -1.94
C SER A 716 -12.18 14.10 -1.48
N ASN A 717 -13.03 15.14 -1.39
CA ASN A 717 -14.39 15.09 -0.86
C ASN A 717 -14.56 14.48 0.54
N ASP A 718 -13.48 14.11 1.21
CA ASP A 718 -13.47 13.51 2.54
C ASP A 718 -13.06 14.57 3.57
N LEU A 719 -13.98 15.52 3.80
CA LEU A 719 -13.73 16.69 4.63
C LEU A 719 -14.24 16.49 6.06
N ARG A 720 -13.39 16.79 7.02
CA ARG A 720 -13.75 17.05 8.41
C ARG A 720 -13.33 18.48 8.79
N TYR A 721 -13.93 19.01 9.81
CA TYR A 721 -13.73 20.41 10.18
C TYR A 721 -13.21 20.52 11.59
N LEU A 722 -12.15 21.33 11.77
CA LEU A 722 -11.65 21.79 13.04
C LEU A 722 -12.40 23.04 13.45
N VAL A 723 -12.94 23.06 14.65
CA VAL A 723 -13.49 24.28 15.23
C VAL A 723 -12.46 24.87 16.21
N LEU A 724 -12.18 26.13 16.00
CA LEU A 724 -11.21 26.91 16.77
C LEU A 724 -11.95 27.90 17.65
N ARG A 725 -11.59 27.98 18.93
CA ARG A 725 -11.99 29.06 19.82
C ARG A 725 -10.73 29.73 20.36
N ASP A 726 -10.65 31.04 20.22
CA ASP A 726 -9.50 31.85 20.65
C ASP A 726 -8.16 31.31 20.09
N GLY A 727 -8.18 30.86 18.81
CA GLY A 727 -7.04 30.27 18.12
C GLY A 727 -6.70 28.82 18.51
N ASN A 728 -7.42 28.22 19.45
CA ASN A 728 -7.20 26.84 19.88
C ASN A 728 -8.28 25.92 19.32
N ALA A 729 -7.90 24.76 18.82
CA ALA A 729 -8.85 23.75 18.39
C ALA A 729 -9.62 23.18 19.58
N VAL A 730 -10.96 23.25 19.51
CA VAL A 730 -11.87 22.76 20.55
C VAL A 730 -12.60 21.49 20.16
N GLY A 731 -12.55 21.09 18.89
CA GLY A 731 -13.11 19.82 18.45
C GLY A 731 -13.20 19.66 16.93
N PHE A 732 -13.76 18.53 16.52
CA PHE A 732 -14.01 18.18 15.13
C PHE A 732 -15.48 18.00 14.83
N SER A 733 -15.84 18.23 13.57
CA SER A 733 -17.13 17.82 13.01
C SER A 733 -16.94 17.23 11.60
N TRP A 734 -17.69 16.18 11.30
CA TRP A 734 -17.83 15.66 9.93
C TRP A 734 -18.92 16.37 9.12
N GLY A 735 -19.76 17.15 9.83
CA GLY A 735 -20.78 18.00 9.20
C GLY A 735 -20.38 19.47 9.28
N THR A 736 -21.29 20.33 8.87
CA THR A 736 -21.11 21.80 8.84
C THR A 736 -21.60 22.49 10.10
N SER A 737 -21.60 21.79 11.23
CA SER A 737 -21.97 22.37 12.53
C SER A 737 -21.24 21.67 13.66
N TYR A 738 -21.04 22.41 14.76
CA TYR A 738 -20.43 21.94 15.98
C TYR A 738 -21.12 22.58 17.18
N VAL A 739 -21.20 21.88 18.29
CA VAL A 739 -21.69 22.41 19.55
C VAL A 739 -20.52 22.48 20.51
N ASP A 740 -20.09 23.66 20.83
CA ASP A 740 -19.08 23.92 21.82
C ASP A 740 -19.74 23.99 23.20
N THR A 741 -19.32 23.11 24.09
CA THR A 741 -19.86 22.95 25.42
C THR A 741 -18.92 23.58 26.45
N ASN A 742 -19.45 24.06 27.55
CA ASN A 742 -18.68 24.67 28.67
C ASN A 742 -17.85 25.89 28.23
N VAL A 743 -18.42 26.74 27.39
CA VAL A 743 -17.75 27.97 26.98
C VAL A 743 -17.77 28.97 28.13
N PRO A 744 -16.63 29.49 28.57
CA PRO A 744 -16.60 30.51 29.66
C PRO A 744 -17.41 31.75 29.26
N VAL A 745 -17.96 32.44 30.26
CA VAL A 745 -18.59 33.74 30.02
C VAL A 745 -17.53 34.76 29.62
N GLY A 746 -17.79 35.49 28.55
CA GLY A 746 -16.86 36.49 28.03
C GLY A 746 -16.83 36.55 26.49
N ASN A 747 -15.89 37.31 25.99
CA ASN A 747 -15.67 37.44 24.55
C ASN A 747 -14.75 36.32 24.04
N HIS A 748 -15.20 35.63 23.03
CA HIS A 748 -14.45 34.57 22.35
C HIS A 748 -14.39 34.85 20.85
N GLN A 749 -13.40 34.25 20.19
CA GLN A 749 -13.27 34.26 18.75
C GLN A 749 -13.42 32.83 18.20
N TYR A 750 -14.36 32.62 17.29
CA TYR A 750 -14.52 31.34 16.61
C TYR A 750 -13.99 31.42 15.18
N ALA A 751 -13.33 30.36 14.77
CA ALA A 751 -12.92 30.11 13.39
C ALA A 751 -13.06 28.61 13.09
N VAL A 752 -13.10 28.27 11.81
CA VAL A 752 -13.23 26.89 11.36
C VAL A 752 -12.22 26.61 10.23
N ALA A 753 -11.50 25.53 10.30
CA ALA A 753 -10.62 25.04 9.24
C ALA A 753 -11.08 23.67 8.76
N ALA A 754 -10.95 23.39 7.48
CA ALA A 754 -11.23 22.07 6.93
C ALA A 754 -9.95 21.21 6.93
N ILE A 755 -10.11 19.90 7.10
CA ILE A 755 -9.06 18.89 6.92
C ILE A 755 -9.57 17.90 5.89
N ASP A 756 -8.75 17.59 4.89
CA ASP A 756 -9.05 16.59 3.88
C ASP A 756 -8.72 15.14 4.31
N GLY A 757 -9.04 14.17 3.47
CA GLY A 757 -8.77 12.76 3.70
C GLY A 757 -7.28 12.41 3.79
N THR A 758 -6.40 13.27 3.25
CA THR A 758 -4.93 13.09 3.29
C THR A 758 -4.29 13.75 4.50
N GLY A 759 -5.07 14.52 5.28
CA GLY A 759 -4.62 15.23 6.47
C GLY A 759 -4.06 16.63 6.21
N ASN A 760 -4.24 17.19 5.00
CA ASN A 760 -3.94 18.59 4.75
C ASN A 760 -4.97 19.46 5.45
N ILE A 761 -4.52 20.55 6.05
CA ILE A 761 -5.35 21.50 6.76
C ILE A 761 -5.45 22.77 5.92
N GLY A 762 -6.66 23.15 5.55
CA GLY A 762 -6.94 24.38 4.84
C GLY A 762 -6.81 25.61 5.72
N PRO A 763 -6.82 26.81 5.12
CA PRO A 763 -6.88 28.04 5.88
C PRO A 763 -8.14 28.07 6.76
N SER A 764 -8.02 28.65 7.95
CA SER A 764 -9.20 28.91 8.77
C SER A 764 -10.03 30.05 8.20
N THR A 765 -11.31 30.06 8.55
CA THR A 765 -12.14 31.25 8.35
C THR A 765 -11.60 32.44 9.13
N GLU A 766 -11.93 33.66 8.72
CA GLU A 766 -11.65 34.84 9.52
C GLU A 766 -12.34 34.69 10.88
N PRO A 767 -11.65 34.95 12.00
CA PRO A 767 -12.24 34.81 13.33
C PRO A 767 -13.45 35.72 13.54
N THR A 768 -14.57 35.17 14.01
CA THR A 768 -15.76 35.93 14.35
C THR A 768 -15.85 36.10 15.85
N ASN A 769 -15.95 37.35 16.32
CA ASN A 769 -16.14 37.69 17.73
C ASN A 769 -17.53 37.25 18.18
N PHE A 770 -17.58 36.57 19.32
CA PHE A 770 -18.80 36.11 19.95
C PHE A 770 -18.75 36.33 21.46
N ASN A 771 -19.80 36.95 22.02
CA ASN A 771 -19.87 37.20 23.46
C ASN A 771 -20.84 36.22 24.11
N VAL A 772 -20.33 35.39 25.00
CA VAL A 772 -21.11 34.49 25.84
C VAL A 772 -21.57 35.29 27.10
N THR A 773 -22.86 35.48 27.19
CA THR A 773 -23.49 36.12 28.36
C THR A 773 -24.10 35.07 29.27
N THR A 774 -24.20 35.37 30.57
CA THR A 774 -24.83 34.50 31.57
C THR A 774 -26.28 34.21 31.29
#